data_77616432efae2defd97d61f605061a70
#
_entry.id   77616432efae2defd97d61f605061a70
#
_cell.length_a   1.000
_cell.length_b   1.000
_cell.length_c   1.000
_cell.angle_alpha   90.00
_cell.angle_beta   90.00
_cell.angle_gamma   90.00
#
_symmetry.space_group_name_H-M   'P 1'
#
loop_
_entity.id
_entity.type
_entity.pdbx_description
1 polymer ?
#
loop_
_entity_poly.entity_id
_entity_poly.type
_entity_poly.pdbx_seq_one_letter_code
_entity_poly.pdbx_strand_id
1 'polypeptide(L)'
;VIAFLFLPQSAAGRWFAAVALALCAALLHRPAMAQTRDADSPRQQTESPYFFVRGGAPGTDQLPLKATEVSVQVSGVIAEVRVVQHYRNEGSAAIEADYVFPGSTRAAVGGLQVRLGERLITAQIREKQQARIEYAAARQEGKTAALLEQHRPNVFQMRVANILPGDDVQVELRYTELLLPQDGRYAFVFPTVVGPRYAHAASQGGNTWAAQPTLRAGEPPASRFTLRMQLDAPLPLQGIRSRTHAIAVAQSQDQPRHASVRLADGAGAANDRDFVLEYGLAGEQLAAGLMLSEGQGPHAENFFLALVAPPQAVAATQIAPREYIFVVDISGSMHGFPLDTAKAMLQRLIGGLRPTDRFNVLLFSGSNRMLAPQPVPATQANITRALAALGQTMGAGGTELIPALRRVYAEPKAPDVARTIVVVTDGYVSVEQEAFALVRRNLNQANLFAFGIGSSVNRALLEGLARAGGGEPFIITDPVQAPEQAARFRRMVESPVLTNVQLQFEGLDVYDLEPAVQPDVLGERPVVVFGKWRGKPQGRMRVLGHTAAGPWQQAVEVLPAPPGQAAALPALWARHRIAQLADQEALEGGDAQRAAITRLGLDYALLTPYTSFIAIDQVVRNLAPADSQRVQQPQPLPQGVGESALGESATVIAGAEVPSTPEPETLGAVLLVLSVLAMLQRRARRSRNRSFTP
;
A
#
# COMPACT_ATOMS: atom_id res chain seq x y z
N VAL A 1 10.54 48.72 7.05
CA VAL A 1 11.11 50.07 6.91
C VAL A 1 10.02 51.16 7.00
N ILE A 2 8.72 50.81 7.02
CA ILE A 2 7.62 51.81 7.05
C ILE A 2 7.09 52.08 8.50
N ALA A 3 7.54 51.34 9.53
CA ALA A 3 7.04 51.45 10.90
C ALA A 3 7.76 52.52 11.76
N PHE A 4 8.75 53.27 11.26
CA PHE A 4 9.61 54.18 12.05
C PHE A 4 9.15 55.65 12.10
N LEU A 5 8.01 56.01 11.54
CA LEU A 5 7.61 57.43 11.36
C LEU A 5 6.60 57.95 12.40
N PHE A 6 6.18 57.19 13.40
CA PHE A 6 5.26 57.63 14.46
C PHE A 6 5.63 57.17 15.86
N LEU A 7 6.81 57.55 16.35
CA LEU A 7 7.17 57.38 17.77
C LEU A 7 6.63 58.57 18.58
N PRO A 8 5.92 58.37 19.68
CA PRO A 8 5.50 59.45 20.56
C PRO A 8 6.72 60.12 21.21
N GLN A 9 6.72 61.46 21.21
CA GLN A 9 7.85 62.30 21.67
C GLN A 9 8.04 62.34 23.21
N SER A 10 7.29 61.55 23.99
CA SER A 10 7.46 61.47 25.46
C SER A 10 8.34 60.32 25.87
N ALA A 11 9.20 60.54 26.88
CA ALA A 11 10.11 59.51 27.39
C ALA A 11 9.39 58.21 27.85
N ALA A 12 8.19 58.29 28.40
CA ALA A 12 7.34 57.16 28.72
C ALA A 12 6.86 56.33 27.53
N GLY A 13 6.55 56.99 26.37
CA GLY A 13 6.15 56.31 25.12
C GLY A 13 7.29 55.52 24.46
N ARG A 14 8.53 56.04 24.62
CA ARG A 14 9.73 55.30 24.14
C ARG A 14 10.05 54.06 24.91
N TRP A 15 9.84 54.08 26.23
CA TRP A 15 10.02 52.91 27.10
C TRP A 15 8.99 51.83 26.82
N PHE A 16 7.73 52.20 26.63
CA PHE A 16 6.69 51.22 26.26
C PHE A 16 6.90 50.58 24.88
N ALA A 17 7.36 51.35 23.91
CA ALA A 17 7.67 50.82 22.56
C ALA A 17 8.91 49.89 22.63
N ALA A 18 9.91 50.18 23.42
CA ALA A 18 11.10 49.35 23.61
C ALA A 18 10.77 48.02 24.32
N VAL A 19 9.91 48.05 25.35
CA VAL A 19 9.46 46.85 26.07
C VAL A 19 8.57 45.97 25.16
N ALA A 20 7.69 46.55 24.37
CA ALA A 20 6.87 45.81 23.39
C ALA A 20 7.72 45.18 22.28
N LEU A 21 8.74 45.88 21.76
CA LEU A 21 9.68 45.33 20.80
C LEU A 21 10.55 44.21 21.38
N ALA A 22 11.01 44.36 22.65
CA ALA A 22 11.77 43.31 23.34
C ALA A 22 10.94 42.07 23.62
N LEU A 23 9.65 42.21 23.96
CA LEU A 23 8.72 41.09 24.13
C LEU A 23 8.41 40.39 22.79
N CYS A 24 8.22 41.13 21.70
CA CYS A 24 8.07 40.55 20.38
C CYS A 24 9.35 39.84 19.89
N ALA A 25 10.53 40.40 20.15
CA ALA A 25 11.81 39.77 19.84
C ALA A 25 12.06 38.49 20.67
N ALA A 26 11.67 38.48 21.96
CA ALA A 26 11.77 37.29 22.81
C ALA A 26 10.79 36.18 22.39
N LEU A 27 9.64 36.50 21.81
CA LEU A 27 8.68 35.53 21.25
C LEU A 27 9.11 34.97 19.90
N LEU A 28 9.99 35.69 19.16
CA LEU A 28 10.52 35.25 17.86
C LEU A 28 11.83 34.45 17.97
N HIS A 29 12.50 34.47 19.14
CA HIS A 29 13.71 33.68 19.39
C HIS A 29 13.41 32.37 20.13
N ARG A 30 12.60 31.50 19.53
CA ARG A 30 12.67 30.08 19.86
C ARG A 30 13.78 29.47 19.02
N PRO A 31 14.81 28.82 19.61
CA PRO A 31 15.79 28.12 18.83
C PRO A 31 15.05 27.02 18.03
N ALA A 32 15.07 27.11 16.71
CA ALA A 32 14.69 26.02 15.84
C ALA A 32 15.69 24.90 16.12
N MET A 33 15.29 23.90 16.88
CA MET A 33 16.01 22.62 16.92
C MET A 33 15.96 22.08 15.52
N ALA A 34 17.09 22.11 14.84
CA ALA A 34 17.30 21.42 13.58
C ALA A 34 17.17 19.92 13.87
N GLN A 35 16.00 19.35 13.61
CA GLN A 35 15.86 17.92 13.48
C GLN A 35 16.60 17.49 12.23
N THR A 36 17.73 16.82 12.41
CA THR A 36 18.33 16.00 11.36
C THR A 36 17.29 14.93 10.99
N ARG A 37 16.58 15.17 9.90
CA ARG A 37 15.75 14.15 9.26
C ARG A 37 16.69 13.15 8.63
N ASP A 38 16.80 11.97 9.23
CA ASP A 38 17.24 10.80 8.52
C ASP A 38 16.21 10.55 7.42
N ALA A 39 16.68 10.64 6.18
CA ALA A 39 15.89 10.36 4.99
C ALA A 39 15.73 8.85 4.85
N ASP A 40 14.84 8.25 5.66
CA ASP A 40 14.32 6.93 5.40
C ASP A 40 13.04 7.07 4.58
N SER A 41 13.12 6.56 3.35
CA SER A 41 12.01 6.46 2.40
C SER A 41 10.79 5.83 3.07
N PRO A 42 9.56 6.27 2.77
CA PRO A 42 8.37 5.56 3.20
C PRO A 42 8.26 4.25 2.39
N ARG A 43 9.02 3.23 2.81
CA ARG A 43 8.70 1.85 2.45
C ARG A 43 7.28 1.60 2.90
N GLN A 44 6.50 0.90 2.08
CA GLN A 44 5.19 0.40 2.49
C GLN A 44 5.41 -0.46 3.74
N GLN A 45 5.35 0.17 4.91
CA GLN A 45 5.48 -0.54 6.18
C GLN A 45 4.18 -1.30 6.40
N THR A 46 4.27 -2.60 6.33
CA THR A 46 3.23 -3.51 6.77
C THR A 46 3.20 -3.50 8.29
N GLU A 47 2.01 -3.57 8.87
CA GLU A 47 1.80 -3.56 10.31
C GLU A 47 1.72 -5.00 10.83
N SER A 48 2.27 -5.29 12.01
CA SER A 48 2.24 -6.62 12.62
C SER A 48 0.85 -7.04 13.09
N PRO A 49 0.46 -8.33 13.03
CA PRO A 49 -0.77 -8.81 13.63
C PRO A 49 -0.71 -8.79 15.17
N TYR A 50 -1.73 -8.24 15.81
CA TYR A 50 -1.85 -8.18 17.28
C TYR A 50 -3.30 -8.09 17.74
N PHE A 51 -3.55 -8.47 19.01
CA PHE A 51 -4.82 -8.24 19.67
C PHE A 51 -4.87 -6.91 20.40
N PHE A 52 -6.00 -6.27 20.28
CA PHE A 52 -6.30 -5.02 20.95
C PHE A 52 -7.47 -5.23 21.93
N VAL A 53 -7.28 -4.95 23.21
CA VAL A 53 -8.31 -5.13 24.22
C VAL A 53 -8.69 -3.78 24.84
N ARG A 54 -9.97 -3.40 24.79
CA ARG A 54 -10.45 -2.08 25.22
C ARG A 54 -10.84 -2.06 26.70
N GLY A 55 -10.28 -1.13 27.50
CA GLY A 55 -10.85 -0.69 28.79
C GLY A 55 -10.30 -1.33 30.05
N GLY A 56 -9.08 -1.92 30.04
CA GLY A 56 -8.40 -2.41 31.24
C GLY A 56 -7.60 -1.32 32.01
N ALA A 57 -7.22 -1.62 33.27
CA ALA A 57 -6.33 -0.77 34.04
C ALA A 57 -4.96 -0.64 33.35
N PRO A 58 -4.33 0.55 33.35
CA PRO A 58 -3.02 0.73 32.74
C PRO A 58 -1.98 -0.20 33.36
N GLY A 59 -1.27 -0.99 32.55
CA GLY A 59 -0.15 -1.80 32.97
C GLY A 59 -0.39 -3.30 33.17
N THR A 60 -1.59 -3.83 32.87
CA THR A 60 -1.87 -5.28 32.99
C THR A 60 -2.21 -5.87 31.62
N ASP A 61 -1.28 -6.63 31.06
CA ASP A 61 -1.55 -7.46 29.88
C ASP A 61 -2.35 -8.71 30.30
N GLN A 62 -3.64 -8.69 30.10
CA GLN A 62 -4.54 -9.79 30.46
C GLN A 62 -4.62 -10.88 29.39
N LEU A 63 -4.16 -10.62 28.15
CA LEU A 63 -4.14 -11.58 27.05
C LEU A 63 -2.77 -11.57 26.36
N PRO A 64 -1.68 -11.91 27.07
CA PRO A 64 -0.34 -11.87 26.48
C PRO A 64 -0.19 -12.82 25.30
N LEU A 65 0.46 -12.34 24.24
CA LEU A 65 0.94 -13.17 23.14
C LEU A 65 2.11 -13.99 23.62
N LYS A 66 1.97 -15.31 23.61
CA LYS A 66 3.01 -16.27 24.07
C LYS A 66 3.92 -16.73 22.93
N ALA A 67 3.36 -16.93 21.74
CA ALA A 67 4.12 -17.38 20.57
C ALA A 67 3.43 -16.97 19.26
N THR A 68 4.26 -16.73 18.26
CA THR A 68 3.85 -16.60 16.84
C THR A 68 4.63 -17.62 16.02
N GLU A 69 3.92 -18.52 15.35
CA GLU A 69 4.48 -19.54 14.47
C GLU A 69 4.05 -19.24 13.03
N VAL A 70 5.02 -19.05 12.14
CA VAL A 70 4.78 -18.76 10.74
C VAL A 70 5.30 -19.89 9.87
N SER A 71 4.42 -20.47 9.07
CA SER A 71 4.76 -21.44 8.05
C SER A 71 4.44 -20.88 6.67
N VAL A 72 5.41 -20.88 5.79
CA VAL A 72 5.28 -20.31 4.44
C VAL A 72 5.62 -21.37 3.42
N GLN A 73 4.74 -21.58 2.45
CA GLN A 73 4.99 -22.36 1.25
C GLN A 73 5.08 -21.39 0.08
N VAL A 74 6.24 -21.29 -0.57
CA VAL A 74 6.39 -20.51 -1.80
C VAL A 74 6.36 -21.44 -2.99
N SER A 75 5.39 -21.24 -3.87
CA SER A 75 5.26 -21.98 -5.13
C SER A 75 5.47 -21.01 -6.29
N GLY A 76 6.65 -21.03 -6.90
CA GLY A 76 7.04 -20.07 -7.92
C GLY A 76 7.14 -18.65 -7.37
N VAL A 77 6.13 -17.84 -7.62
CA VAL A 77 6.00 -16.43 -7.17
C VAL A 77 4.83 -16.25 -6.20
N ILE A 78 4.24 -17.35 -5.73
CA ILE A 78 3.09 -17.35 -4.83
C ILE A 78 3.55 -17.78 -3.44
N ALA A 79 3.31 -16.97 -2.43
CA ALA A 79 3.50 -17.32 -1.03
C ALA A 79 2.14 -17.69 -0.41
N GLU A 80 2.02 -18.91 0.12
CA GLU A 80 0.94 -19.35 0.99
C GLU A 80 1.45 -19.26 2.43
N VAL A 81 0.78 -18.48 3.25
CA VAL A 81 1.21 -18.16 4.60
C VAL A 81 0.18 -18.66 5.60
N ARG A 82 0.65 -19.41 6.56
CA ARG A 82 -0.10 -19.85 7.74
C ARG A 82 0.54 -19.24 8.97
N VAL A 83 -0.21 -18.40 9.67
CA VAL A 83 0.20 -17.76 10.91
C VAL A 83 -0.60 -18.37 12.05
N VAL A 84 0.09 -18.85 13.07
CA VAL A 84 -0.52 -19.36 14.30
C VAL A 84 -0.02 -18.53 15.47
N GLN A 85 -0.93 -17.92 16.21
CA GLN A 85 -0.61 -17.14 17.38
C GLN A 85 -1.28 -17.72 18.62
N HIS A 86 -0.51 -17.81 19.70
CA HIS A 86 -0.92 -18.38 20.97
C HIS A 86 -1.07 -17.28 22.01
N TYR A 87 -2.24 -17.22 22.62
CA TYR A 87 -2.59 -16.26 23.67
C TYR A 87 -3.14 -17.03 24.86
N ARG A 88 -3.07 -16.43 26.06
CA ARG A 88 -3.70 -16.95 27.27
C ARG A 88 -4.37 -15.82 28.02
N ASN A 89 -5.63 -16.02 28.44
CA ASN A 89 -6.27 -15.08 29.35
C ASN A 89 -5.73 -15.30 30.77
N GLU A 90 -4.82 -14.44 31.21
CA GLU A 90 -4.22 -14.45 32.55
C GLU A 90 -4.98 -13.59 33.55
N GLY A 91 -6.03 -12.91 33.08
CA GLY A 91 -6.92 -12.12 33.91
C GLY A 91 -7.92 -12.94 34.70
N SER A 92 -8.67 -12.29 35.59
CA SER A 92 -9.71 -12.89 36.45
C SER A 92 -11.13 -12.74 35.87
N ALA A 93 -11.28 -12.06 34.73
CA ALA A 93 -12.57 -11.82 34.08
C ALA A 93 -12.61 -12.35 32.65
N ALA A 94 -13.82 -12.62 32.13
CA ALA A 94 -14.00 -12.88 30.71
C ALA A 94 -13.66 -11.64 29.90
N ILE A 95 -12.97 -11.80 28.76
CA ILE A 95 -12.54 -10.69 27.91
C ILE A 95 -13.09 -10.79 26.50
N GLU A 96 -13.25 -9.63 25.86
CA GLU A 96 -13.47 -9.46 24.44
C GLU A 96 -12.23 -8.78 23.84
N ALA A 97 -11.62 -9.42 22.86
CA ALA A 97 -10.37 -8.98 22.25
C ALA A 97 -10.55 -8.60 20.79
N ASP A 98 -9.94 -7.50 20.40
CA ASP A 98 -9.81 -7.06 19.00
C ASP A 98 -8.40 -7.39 18.49
N TYR A 99 -8.33 -8.14 17.39
CA TYR A 99 -7.10 -8.49 16.69
C TYR A 99 -7.01 -7.72 15.39
N VAL A 100 -5.94 -6.97 15.18
CA VAL A 100 -5.69 -6.28 13.92
C VAL A 100 -4.57 -6.98 13.18
N PHE A 101 -4.84 -7.37 11.93
CA PHE A 101 -3.89 -7.99 11.02
C PHE A 101 -3.66 -7.06 9.83
N PRO A 102 -2.50 -6.45 9.71
CA PRO A 102 -2.11 -5.77 8.50
C PRO A 102 -1.60 -6.79 7.48
N GLY A 103 -2.03 -6.63 6.26
CA GLY A 103 -1.61 -7.45 5.15
C GLY A 103 -1.14 -6.61 3.98
N SER A 104 -0.49 -7.25 3.02
CA SER A 104 -0.25 -6.66 1.71
C SER A 104 -1.59 -6.39 1.01
N THR A 105 -1.69 -5.30 0.24
CA THR A 105 -2.86 -5.05 -0.63
C THR A 105 -3.08 -6.15 -1.67
N ARG A 106 -2.07 -7.00 -1.87
CA ARG A 106 -2.08 -8.16 -2.77
C ARG A 106 -2.46 -9.46 -2.06
N ALA A 107 -2.52 -9.46 -0.73
CA ALA A 107 -2.87 -10.65 0.04
C ALA A 107 -4.35 -11.02 -0.12
N ALA A 108 -4.61 -12.30 -0.29
CA ALA A 108 -5.93 -12.90 -0.27
C ALA A 108 -6.09 -13.71 1.02
N VAL A 109 -6.86 -13.19 1.98
CA VAL A 109 -7.14 -13.89 3.23
C VAL A 109 -8.25 -14.91 2.97
N GLY A 110 -7.89 -16.20 3.10
CA GLY A 110 -8.75 -17.32 2.71
C GLY A 110 -9.02 -18.35 3.84
N GLY A 111 -8.64 -18.08 5.09
CA GLY A 111 -8.92 -19.00 6.19
C GLY A 111 -8.68 -18.41 7.57
N LEU A 112 -9.59 -18.76 8.49
CA LEU A 112 -9.48 -18.43 9.91
C LEU A 112 -9.91 -19.65 10.71
N GLN A 113 -9.10 -20.03 11.72
CA GLN A 113 -9.47 -21.02 12.73
C GLN A 113 -9.14 -20.48 14.12
N VAL A 114 -9.99 -20.78 15.08
CA VAL A 114 -9.77 -20.44 16.48
C VAL A 114 -9.81 -21.74 17.28
N ARG A 115 -8.77 -22.01 18.05
CA ARG A 115 -8.72 -23.13 18.98
C ARG A 115 -8.78 -22.59 20.41
N LEU A 116 -9.64 -23.21 21.21
CA LEU A 116 -9.82 -22.92 22.63
C LEU A 116 -9.59 -24.22 23.41
N GLY A 117 -8.40 -24.38 23.97
CA GLY A 117 -7.95 -25.65 24.50
C GLY A 117 -7.99 -26.76 23.42
N GLU A 118 -8.78 -27.80 23.59
CA GLU A 118 -8.90 -28.88 22.61
C GLU A 118 -9.95 -28.61 21.50
N ARG A 119 -10.77 -27.58 21.62
CA ARG A 119 -11.85 -27.30 20.67
C ARG A 119 -11.36 -26.48 19.52
N LEU A 120 -11.54 -26.95 18.29
CA LEU A 120 -11.23 -26.26 17.06
C LEU A 120 -12.51 -25.72 16.44
N ILE A 121 -12.55 -24.42 16.21
CA ILE A 121 -13.66 -23.71 15.58
C ILE A 121 -13.15 -23.19 14.23
N THR A 122 -13.64 -23.78 13.14
CA THR A 122 -13.31 -23.34 11.79
C THR A 122 -14.30 -22.26 11.35
N ALA A 123 -13.80 -21.11 10.95
CA ALA A 123 -14.62 -20.03 10.46
C ALA A 123 -15.25 -20.36 9.10
N GLN A 124 -16.45 -19.85 8.90
CA GLN A 124 -17.17 -19.88 7.63
C GLN A 124 -17.22 -18.47 7.06
N ILE A 125 -17.15 -18.38 5.75
CA ILE A 125 -17.37 -17.10 5.06
C ILE A 125 -18.88 -16.81 4.97
N ARG A 126 -19.27 -15.58 5.23
CA ARG A 126 -20.64 -15.07 5.17
C ARG A 126 -20.68 -13.70 4.53
N GLU A 127 -21.83 -13.28 4.07
CA GLU A 127 -22.09 -11.87 3.78
C GLU A 127 -21.88 -11.05 5.07
N LYS A 128 -21.29 -9.87 4.95
CA LYS A 128 -20.77 -9.07 6.07
C LYS A 128 -21.82 -8.74 7.14
N GLN A 129 -23.02 -8.33 6.72
CA GLN A 129 -24.10 -7.99 7.67
C GLN A 129 -24.62 -9.24 8.39
N GLN A 130 -24.78 -10.33 7.66
CA GLN A 130 -25.17 -11.62 8.26
C GLN A 130 -24.15 -12.10 9.29
N ALA A 131 -22.85 -12.03 8.97
CA ALA A 131 -21.80 -12.38 9.91
C ALA A 131 -21.83 -11.55 11.19
N ARG A 132 -22.11 -10.26 11.08
CA ARG A 132 -22.26 -9.36 12.25
C ARG A 132 -23.44 -9.71 13.13
N ILE A 133 -24.58 -10.06 12.53
CA ILE A 133 -25.78 -10.48 13.25
C ILE A 133 -25.50 -11.79 14.01
N GLU A 134 -24.91 -12.79 13.33
CA GLU A 134 -24.57 -14.09 13.92
C GLU A 134 -23.55 -13.92 15.06
N TYR A 135 -22.52 -13.05 14.89
CA TYR A 135 -21.54 -12.74 15.94
C TYR A 135 -22.19 -12.09 17.16
N ALA A 136 -23.07 -11.11 16.95
CA ALA A 136 -23.74 -10.42 18.04
C ALA A 136 -24.65 -11.37 18.86
N ALA A 137 -25.37 -12.24 18.17
CA ALA A 137 -26.22 -13.25 18.81
C ALA A 137 -25.39 -14.25 19.64
N ALA A 138 -24.35 -14.82 19.04
CA ALA A 138 -23.46 -15.78 19.72
C ALA A 138 -22.79 -15.15 20.96
N ARG A 139 -22.33 -13.89 20.83
CA ARG A 139 -21.75 -13.13 21.95
C ARG A 139 -22.73 -12.96 23.11
N GLN A 140 -23.99 -12.57 22.80
CA GLN A 140 -25.04 -12.40 23.81
C GLN A 140 -25.45 -13.71 24.47
N GLU A 141 -25.42 -14.81 23.73
CA GLU A 141 -25.65 -16.16 24.25
C GLU A 141 -24.50 -16.69 25.12
N GLY A 142 -23.40 -15.96 25.27
CA GLY A 142 -22.23 -16.40 26.03
C GLY A 142 -21.38 -17.44 25.32
N LYS A 143 -21.55 -17.64 24.01
CA LYS A 143 -20.71 -18.49 23.17
C LYS A 143 -19.43 -17.75 22.80
N THR A 144 -18.31 -18.44 22.72
CA THR A 144 -17.10 -17.86 22.12
C THR A 144 -17.31 -17.73 20.61
N ALA A 145 -17.10 -16.54 20.09
CA ALA A 145 -17.26 -16.24 18.68
C ALA A 145 -16.12 -15.35 18.19
N ALA A 146 -15.68 -15.56 16.94
CA ALA A 146 -14.71 -14.72 16.27
C ALA A 146 -15.27 -14.20 14.96
N LEU A 147 -15.11 -12.90 14.70
CA LEU A 147 -15.53 -12.22 13.47
C LEU A 147 -14.33 -11.50 12.84
N LEU A 148 -13.93 -11.89 11.62
CA LEU A 148 -12.87 -11.25 10.86
C LEU A 148 -13.43 -10.46 9.70
N GLU A 149 -13.11 -9.17 9.66
CA GLU A 149 -13.62 -8.22 8.68
C GLU A 149 -12.47 -7.44 8.02
N GLN A 150 -12.66 -7.08 6.76
CA GLN A 150 -11.81 -6.11 6.07
C GLN A 150 -12.32 -4.69 6.32
N HIS A 151 -11.48 -3.81 6.91
CA HIS A 151 -11.79 -2.40 7.13
C HIS A 151 -11.22 -1.49 6.05
N ARG A 152 -10.04 -1.85 5.51
CA ARG A 152 -9.37 -1.19 4.40
C ARG A 152 -8.71 -2.27 3.53
N PRO A 153 -8.30 -1.97 2.31
CA PRO A 153 -7.69 -2.97 1.42
C PRO A 153 -6.51 -3.76 2.02
N ASN A 154 -5.83 -3.19 3.02
CA ASN A 154 -4.67 -3.79 3.69
C ASN A 154 -4.82 -3.90 5.22
N VAL A 155 -6.01 -3.68 5.78
CA VAL A 155 -6.24 -3.76 7.24
C VAL A 155 -7.42 -4.66 7.54
N PHE A 156 -7.15 -5.73 8.24
CA PHE A 156 -8.13 -6.73 8.67
C PHE A 156 -8.27 -6.67 10.18
N GLN A 157 -9.49 -6.72 10.68
CA GLN A 157 -9.78 -6.73 12.11
C GLN A 157 -10.58 -7.98 12.47
N MET A 158 -10.12 -8.69 13.47
CA MET A 158 -10.83 -9.81 14.07
C MET A 158 -11.24 -9.46 15.49
N ARG A 159 -12.49 -9.74 15.83
CA ARG A 159 -13.02 -9.66 17.19
C ARG A 159 -13.25 -11.05 17.73
N VAL A 160 -12.79 -11.33 18.94
CA VAL A 160 -13.03 -12.59 19.64
C VAL A 160 -13.74 -12.30 20.96
N ALA A 161 -14.95 -12.83 21.13
CA ALA A 161 -15.77 -12.62 22.32
C ALA A 161 -15.72 -13.84 23.26
N ASN A 162 -15.99 -13.60 24.55
CA ASN A 162 -16.13 -14.60 25.61
C ASN A 162 -14.90 -15.50 25.78
N ILE A 163 -13.71 -14.90 25.89
CA ILE A 163 -12.48 -15.58 26.29
C ILE A 163 -12.46 -15.60 27.82
N LEU A 164 -12.61 -16.78 28.42
CA LEU A 164 -12.71 -16.94 29.88
C LEU A 164 -11.32 -16.90 30.53
N PRO A 165 -11.25 -16.60 31.85
CA PRO A 165 -10.02 -16.73 32.63
C PRO A 165 -9.37 -18.08 32.49
N GLY A 166 -8.07 -18.11 32.23
CA GLY A 166 -7.29 -19.32 32.03
C GLY A 166 -7.40 -19.96 30.64
N ASP A 167 -8.21 -19.42 29.73
CA ASP A 167 -8.32 -19.94 28.37
C ASP A 167 -7.01 -19.77 27.60
N ASP A 168 -6.53 -20.85 27.00
CA ASP A 168 -5.52 -20.84 25.95
C ASP A 168 -6.22 -20.68 24.59
N VAL A 169 -5.93 -19.56 23.92
CA VAL A 169 -6.50 -19.20 22.63
C VAL A 169 -5.45 -19.31 21.56
N GLN A 170 -5.68 -20.14 20.56
CA GLN A 170 -4.85 -20.23 19.38
C GLN A 170 -5.61 -19.68 18.17
N VAL A 171 -5.05 -18.69 17.52
CA VAL A 171 -5.61 -18.11 16.30
C VAL A 171 -4.74 -18.54 15.13
N GLU A 172 -5.35 -19.22 14.17
CA GLU A 172 -4.71 -19.56 12.90
C GLU A 172 -5.32 -18.75 11.78
N LEU A 173 -4.48 -17.99 11.07
CA LEU A 173 -4.84 -17.21 9.89
C LEU A 173 -4.11 -17.75 8.68
N ARG A 174 -4.81 -17.91 7.55
CA ARG A 174 -4.22 -18.30 6.27
C ARG A 174 -4.46 -17.23 5.23
N TYR A 175 -3.40 -16.87 4.50
CA TYR A 175 -3.51 -15.98 3.36
C TYR A 175 -2.51 -16.37 2.27
N THR A 176 -2.78 -15.88 1.07
CA THR A 176 -1.91 -16.05 -0.09
C THR A 176 -1.49 -14.69 -0.62
N GLU A 177 -0.26 -14.60 -1.13
CA GLU A 177 0.29 -13.36 -1.67
C GLU A 177 1.11 -13.62 -2.93
N LEU A 178 0.96 -12.73 -3.93
CA LEU A 178 1.82 -12.69 -5.11
C LEU A 178 3.08 -11.89 -4.80
N LEU A 179 4.25 -12.54 -4.89
CA LEU A 179 5.55 -11.89 -4.73
C LEU A 179 5.97 -11.27 -6.05
N LEU A 180 6.30 -9.98 -6.03
CA LEU A 180 6.85 -9.28 -7.19
C LEU A 180 8.34 -9.00 -6.96
N PRO A 181 9.16 -9.09 -7.99
CA PRO A 181 10.58 -8.79 -7.85
C PRO A 181 10.80 -7.28 -7.66
N GLN A 182 11.83 -6.95 -6.90
CA GLN A 182 12.41 -5.61 -6.76
C GLN A 182 13.91 -5.76 -6.95
N ASP A 183 14.53 -4.96 -7.82
CA ASP A 183 15.96 -5.06 -8.17
C ASP A 183 16.35 -6.51 -8.59
N GLY A 184 15.50 -7.18 -9.38
CA GLY A 184 15.71 -8.55 -9.86
C GLY A 184 15.59 -9.65 -8.79
N ARG A 185 15.11 -9.33 -7.58
CA ARG A 185 14.95 -10.27 -6.47
C ARG A 185 13.52 -10.29 -5.94
N TYR A 186 13.02 -11.48 -5.68
CA TYR A 186 11.74 -11.65 -5.01
C TYR A 186 11.93 -11.48 -3.50
N ALA A 187 11.01 -10.75 -2.88
CA ALA A 187 11.02 -10.51 -1.44
C ALA A 187 9.72 -10.99 -0.81
N PHE A 188 9.85 -11.83 0.20
CA PHE A 188 8.76 -12.15 1.12
C PHE A 188 8.96 -11.33 2.40
N VAL A 189 7.94 -10.57 2.79
CA VAL A 189 7.95 -9.74 4.00
C VAL A 189 6.85 -10.23 4.94
N PHE A 190 7.26 -10.64 6.15
CA PHE A 190 6.31 -10.94 7.23
C PHE A 190 6.43 -9.85 8.30
N PRO A 191 5.37 -9.05 8.53
CA PRO A 191 5.40 -8.00 9.54
C PRO A 191 5.36 -8.61 10.94
N THR A 192 6.33 -8.30 11.77
CA THR A 192 6.38 -8.72 13.19
C THR A 192 6.08 -7.58 14.15
N VAL A 193 6.16 -6.33 13.69
CA VAL A 193 5.97 -5.11 14.50
C VAL A 193 4.97 -4.16 13.89
N VAL A 194 4.31 -3.41 14.76
CA VAL A 194 3.47 -2.26 14.39
C VAL A 194 4.26 -0.98 14.65
N GLY A 195 4.49 -0.20 13.60
CA GLY A 195 5.10 1.12 13.75
C GLY A 195 4.20 2.08 14.53
N PRO A 196 4.76 2.94 15.43
CA PRO A 196 3.99 3.95 16.10
C PRO A 196 3.34 4.91 15.09
N ARG A 197 2.03 5.15 15.23
CA ARG A 197 1.29 6.09 14.40
C ARG A 197 1.10 7.39 15.15
N TYR A 198 1.53 8.48 14.56
CA TYR A 198 1.20 9.82 15.03
C TYR A 198 -0.29 10.07 14.77
N ALA A 199 -1.16 9.87 15.77
CA ALA A 199 -2.51 10.36 15.73
C ALA A 199 -2.46 11.87 15.98
N HIS A 200 -2.79 12.70 14.98
CA HIS A 200 -3.07 14.12 15.25
C HIS A 200 -4.28 14.17 16.17
N ALA A 201 -4.12 14.81 17.33
CA ALA A 201 -5.17 14.99 18.34
C ALA A 201 -6.43 15.74 17.84
N ALA A 202 -6.41 16.24 16.59
CA ALA A 202 -7.47 17.06 16.01
C ALA A 202 -8.55 16.27 15.25
N SER A 203 -8.44 14.97 15.06
CA SER A 203 -9.55 14.18 14.51
C SER A 203 -10.46 13.71 15.63
N GLN A 204 -11.38 14.56 16.06
CA GLN A 204 -12.54 14.20 16.88
C GLN A 204 -13.50 13.28 16.10
N GLY A 205 -13.06 12.08 15.86
CA GLY A 205 -13.81 11.02 15.23
C GLY A 205 -13.21 9.70 15.63
N GLY A 206 -13.50 9.26 16.84
CA GLY A 206 -13.63 7.90 17.32
C GLY A 206 -12.66 6.79 16.94
N ASN A 207 -11.50 7.03 16.34
CA ASN A 207 -10.52 6.00 16.00
C ASN A 207 -9.52 5.77 17.16
N THR A 208 -10.01 5.22 18.27
CA THR A 208 -9.18 4.84 19.44
C THR A 208 -8.21 3.68 19.17
N TRP A 209 -8.27 3.03 18.01
CA TRP A 209 -7.36 1.95 17.60
C TRP A 209 -5.93 2.42 17.27
N ALA A 210 -5.70 3.74 17.11
CA ALA A 210 -4.38 4.29 16.80
C ALA A 210 -3.51 4.54 18.05
N ALA A 211 -4.08 4.51 19.25
CA ALA A 211 -3.34 4.68 20.51
C ALA A 211 -3.00 3.30 21.07
N GLN A 212 -1.73 2.88 20.99
CA GLN A 212 -1.28 1.58 21.46
C GLN A 212 -0.23 1.74 22.56
N PRO A 213 -0.34 0.97 23.66
CA PRO A 213 0.75 0.84 24.59
C PRO A 213 1.94 0.12 23.95
N THR A 214 3.15 0.57 24.21
CA THR A 214 4.40 -0.04 23.73
C THR A 214 5.24 -0.49 24.92
N LEU A 215 6.03 -1.56 24.70
CA LEU A 215 7.06 -1.98 25.66
C LEU A 215 8.16 -0.91 25.72
N ARG A 216 8.81 -0.76 26.88
CA ARG A 216 9.96 0.15 27.03
C ARG A 216 11.15 -0.34 26.23
N ALA A 217 12.00 0.59 25.79
CA ALA A 217 13.23 0.24 25.08
C ALA A 217 14.11 -0.69 25.94
N GLY A 218 14.45 -1.87 25.39
CA GLY A 218 15.27 -2.89 26.09
C GLY A 218 14.48 -3.92 26.89
N GLU A 219 13.17 -3.83 27.00
CA GLU A 219 12.36 -4.93 27.51
C GLU A 219 12.35 -6.09 26.51
N PRO A 220 12.73 -7.31 26.92
CA PRO A 220 12.71 -8.43 25.99
C PRO A 220 11.26 -8.77 25.61
N PRO A 221 11.01 -9.08 24.33
CA PRO A 221 9.68 -9.47 23.90
C PRO A 221 9.26 -10.74 24.66
N ALA A 222 8.08 -10.70 25.27
CA ALA A 222 7.55 -11.82 26.04
C ALA A 222 7.11 -13.01 25.18
N SER A 223 7.10 -12.85 23.83
CA SER A 223 6.60 -13.86 22.89
C SER A 223 7.71 -14.49 22.07
N ARG A 224 7.56 -15.79 21.78
CA ARG A 224 8.45 -16.54 20.90
C ARG A 224 8.00 -16.37 19.45
N PHE A 225 8.94 -16.04 18.56
CA PHE A 225 8.70 -16.01 17.12
C PHE A 225 9.45 -17.17 16.44
N THR A 226 8.73 -17.95 15.64
CA THR A 226 9.30 -19.01 14.81
C THR A 226 8.83 -18.89 13.38
N LEU A 227 9.73 -19.14 12.42
CA LEU A 227 9.40 -19.13 11.01
C LEU A 227 10.04 -20.32 10.31
N ARG A 228 9.23 -21.00 9.49
CA ARG A 228 9.65 -22.05 8.58
C ARG A 228 9.12 -21.76 7.19
N MET A 229 9.97 -21.92 6.19
CA MET A 229 9.63 -21.67 4.79
C MET A 229 10.08 -22.83 3.92
N GLN A 230 9.22 -23.24 2.99
CA GLN A 230 9.56 -24.10 1.86
C GLN A 230 9.47 -23.26 0.59
N LEU A 231 10.49 -23.35 -0.25
CA LEU A 231 10.52 -22.68 -1.56
C LEU A 231 10.60 -23.73 -2.65
N ASP A 232 9.61 -23.71 -3.52
CA ASP A 232 9.53 -24.55 -4.72
C ASP A 232 9.38 -23.63 -5.93
N ALA A 233 10.32 -23.65 -6.85
CA ALA A 233 10.31 -22.72 -7.98
C ALA A 233 10.44 -23.45 -9.33
N PRO A 234 9.87 -22.88 -10.40
CA PRO A 234 10.02 -23.44 -11.76
C PRO A 234 11.44 -23.27 -12.30
N LEU A 235 12.23 -22.39 -11.68
CA LEU A 235 13.62 -22.08 -12.03
C LEU A 235 14.52 -22.28 -10.80
N PRO A 236 15.84 -22.52 -10.97
CA PRO A 236 16.76 -22.66 -9.85
C PRO A 236 16.76 -21.45 -8.92
N LEU A 237 16.69 -21.68 -7.62
CA LEU A 237 16.74 -20.67 -6.57
C LEU A 237 18.18 -20.22 -6.32
N GLN A 238 18.40 -18.91 -6.21
CA GLN A 238 19.72 -18.35 -5.95
C GLN A 238 19.69 -17.26 -4.89
N GLY A 239 20.83 -17.13 -4.16
CA GLY A 239 21.08 -16.03 -3.25
C GLY A 239 20.00 -15.86 -2.19
N ILE A 240 19.50 -16.95 -1.63
CA ILE A 240 18.51 -16.94 -0.53
C ILE A 240 19.16 -16.30 0.69
N ARG A 241 18.61 -15.17 1.15
CA ARG A 241 19.14 -14.43 2.30
C ARG A 241 18.06 -13.65 3.03
N SER A 242 18.29 -13.33 4.29
CA SER A 242 17.51 -12.36 5.02
C SER A 242 18.38 -11.15 5.40
N ARG A 243 17.82 -9.95 5.24
CA ARG A 243 18.50 -8.70 5.66
C ARG A 243 18.24 -8.38 7.12
N THR A 244 17.22 -8.98 7.70
CA THR A 244 16.69 -8.59 9.02
C THR A 244 16.94 -9.65 10.08
N HIS A 245 17.03 -10.92 9.72
CA HIS A 245 17.17 -12.04 10.67
C HIS A 245 18.26 -13.00 10.21
N ALA A 246 18.92 -13.64 11.18
CA ALA A 246 19.77 -14.78 10.90
C ALA A 246 18.91 -15.97 10.52
N ILE A 247 19.23 -16.63 9.39
CA ILE A 247 18.49 -17.78 8.87
C ILE A 247 19.42 -18.97 8.62
N ALA A 248 18.87 -20.17 8.73
CA ALA A 248 19.48 -21.39 8.24
C ALA A 248 18.76 -21.83 6.96
N VAL A 249 19.53 -21.99 5.88
CA VAL A 249 19.03 -22.41 4.57
C VAL A 249 19.56 -23.82 4.28
N ALA A 250 18.66 -24.74 3.92
CA ALA A 250 19.00 -26.05 3.40
C ALA A 250 18.53 -26.14 1.94
N GLN A 251 19.51 -26.27 1.03
CA GLN A 251 19.30 -26.42 -0.41
C GLN A 251 20.31 -27.47 -0.91
N SER A 252 19.82 -28.48 -1.64
CA SER A 252 20.67 -29.47 -2.28
C SER A 252 21.11 -28.99 -3.68
N GLN A 253 22.35 -29.32 -4.06
CA GLN A 253 22.82 -29.08 -5.43
C GLN A 253 22.04 -29.89 -6.48
N ASP A 254 21.57 -31.09 -6.10
CA ASP A 254 20.76 -31.96 -6.96
C ASP A 254 19.32 -31.45 -7.12
N GLN A 255 18.87 -30.58 -6.23
CA GLN A 255 17.53 -30.00 -6.23
C GLN A 255 17.58 -28.46 -6.16
N PRO A 256 18.15 -27.79 -7.17
CA PRO A 256 18.37 -26.34 -7.12
C PRO A 256 17.09 -25.51 -7.14
N ARG A 257 15.96 -26.14 -7.43
CA ARG A 257 14.62 -25.51 -7.44
C ARG A 257 13.87 -25.60 -6.12
N HIS A 258 14.46 -26.27 -5.14
CA HIS A 258 13.86 -26.50 -3.82
C HIS A 258 14.79 -26.00 -2.73
N ALA A 259 14.25 -25.33 -1.73
CA ALA A 259 14.99 -24.93 -0.55
C ALA A 259 14.08 -24.89 0.67
N SER A 260 14.62 -25.18 1.84
CA SER A 260 13.96 -24.92 3.11
C SER A 260 14.72 -23.84 3.90
N VAL A 261 13.98 -22.96 4.56
CA VAL A 261 14.50 -21.85 5.34
C VAL A 261 13.86 -21.88 6.73
N ARG A 262 14.67 -21.68 7.76
CA ARG A 262 14.21 -21.46 9.12
C ARG A 262 15.01 -20.35 9.78
N LEU A 263 14.46 -19.74 10.82
CA LEU A 263 15.25 -18.86 11.67
C LEU A 263 16.42 -19.66 12.28
N ALA A 264 17.59 -19.04 12.36
CA ALA A 264 18.72 -19.63 13.06
C ALA A 264 18.44 -19.71 14.56
N ASP A 265 19.10 -20.63 15.24
CA ASP A 265 18.94 -20.82 16.68
C ASP A 265 19.31 -19.51 17.41
N GLY A 266 18.45 -19.08 18.34
CA GLY A 266 18.57 -17.81 19.05
C GLY A 266 18.02 -16.57 18.31
N ALA A 267 17.73 -16.65 17.02
CA ALA A 267 17.19 -15.50 16.27
C ALA A 267 15.68 -15.24 16.52
N GLY A 268 14.98 -16.15 17.20
CA GLY A 268 13.54 -16.02 17.48
C GLY A 268 13.17 -14.98 18.54
N ALA A 269 14.16 -14.30 19.16
CA ALA A 269 13.93 -13.18 20.06
C ALA A 269 13.77 -11.84 19.33
N ALA A 270 14.05 -11.78 18.03
CA ALA A 270 14.01 -10.55 17.23
C ALA A 270 12.64 -10.41 16.57
N ASN A 271 11.58 -10.14 17.36
CA ASN A 271 10.25 -9.79 16.85
C ASN A 271 10.02 -8.25 16.89
N ASP A 272 11.10 -7.47 16.95
CA ASP A 272 11.14 -6.01 16.95
C ASP A 272 11.30 -5.39 15.54
N ARG A 273 11.35 -6.23 14.51
CA ARG A 273 11.52 -5.83 13.11
C ARG A 273 10.91 -6.85 12.15
N ASP A 274 10.43 -6.40 11.00
CA ASP A 274 9.87 -7.27 9.96
C ASP A 274 10.86 -8.34 9.51
N PHE A 275 10.35 -9.57 9.34
CA PHE A 275 11.13 -10.62 8.69
C PHE A 275 11.11 -10.41 7.18
N VAL A 276 12.29 -10.28 6.56
CA VAL A 276 12.45 -10.11 5.11
C VAL A 276 13.33 -11.23 4.57
N LEU A 277 12.77 -12.08 3.71
CA LEU A 277 13.53 -13.06 2.93
C LEU A 277 13.62 -12.62 1.48
N GLU A 278 14.81 -12.62 0.92
CA GLU A 278 15.08 -12.36 -0.49
C GLU A 278 15.65 -13.57 -1.18
N TYR A 279 15.17 -13.84 -2.41
CA TYR A 279 15.71 -14.85 -3.28
C TYR A 279 15.69 -14.40 -4.74
N GLY A 280 16.57 -14.96 -5.57
CA GLY A 280 16.55 -14.83 -7.02
C GLY A 280 16.04 -16.10 -7.66
N LEU A 281 15.40 -15.99 -8.82
CA LEU A 281 15.18 -17.11 -9.73
C LEU A 281 16.33 -17.11 -10.71
N ALA A 282 17.06 -18.22 -10.84
CA ALA A 282 18.16 -18.31 -11.76
C ALA A 282 17.65 -18.28 -13.20
N GLY A 283 18.21 -17.35 -13.96
CA GLY A 283 17.96 -17.20 -15.38
C GLY A 283 18.84 -16.09 -15.93
N GLU A 284 19.80 -16.45 -16.76
CA GLU A 284 20.55 -15.48 -17.57
C GLU A 284 19.73 -15.05 -18.80
N GLN A 285 18.64 -15.76 -19.07
CA GLN A 285 17.78 -15.56 -20.22
C GLN A 285 16.32 -15.37 -19.78
N LEU A 286 15.55 -14.75 -20.67
CA LEU A 286 14.11 -14.68 -20.57
C LEU A 286 13.53 -16.11 -20.49
N ALA A 287 12.67 -16.36 -19.53
CA ALA A 287 12.11 -17.69 -19.29
C ALA A 287 10.59 -17.64 -19.06
N ALA A 288 9.88 -18.64 -19.57
CA ALA A 288 8.46 -18.84 -19.33
C ALA A 288 8.24 -20.11 -18.50
N GLY A 289 7.22 -20.06 -17.63
CA GLY A 289 6.77 -21.17 -16.80
C GLY A 289 5.26 -21.26 -16.73
N LEU A 290 4.75 -22.46 -16.46
CA LEU A 290 3.32 -22.72 -16.30
C LEU A 290 3.12 -23.56 -15.03
N MET A 291 2.16 -23.17 -14.22
CA MET A 291 1.71 -23.92 -13.04
C MET A 291 0.21 -24.18 -13.18
N LEU A 292 -0.22 -25.40 -12.90
CA LEU A 292 -1.61 -25.81 -12.91
C LEU A 292 -2.10 -26.11 -11.49
N SER A 293 -3.39 -25.90 -11.26
CA SER A 293 -4.12 -26.37 -10.08
C SER A 293 -5.39 -27.06 -10.57
N GLU A 294 -5.59 -28.29 -10.13
CA GLU A 294 -6.79 -29.05 -10.40
C GLU A 294 -7.76 -28.94 -9.25
N GLY A 295 -8.99 -28.56 -9.54
CA GLY A 295 -10.07 -28.50 -8.58
C GLY A 295 -10.52 -29.89 -8.16
N GLN A 296 -11.10 -30.00 -6.97
CA GLN A 296 -11.65 -31.26 -6.46
C GLN A 296 -13.18 -31.22 -6.44
N GLY A 297 -13.80 -32.29 -6.91
CA GLY A 297 -15.26 -32.44 -6.90
C GLY A 297 -15.94 -32.09 -8.24
N PRO A 298 -17.23 -32.37 -8.39
CA PRO A 298 -17.95 -32.33 -9.68
C PRO A 298 -18.17 -30.91 -10.22
N HIS A 299 -18.04 -29.88 -9.41
CA HIS A 299 -18.18 -28.46 -9.80
C HIS A 299 -16.88 -27.65 -9.61
N ALA A 300 -15.77 -28.37 -9.41
CA ALA A 300 -14.50 -27.73 -9.17
C ALA A 300 -13.93 -27.17 -10.49
N GLU A 301 -13.45 -25.93 -10.42
CA GLU A 301 -12.77 -25.26 -11.51
C GLU A 301 -11.27 -25.53 -11.44
N ASN A 302 -10.63 -25.64 -12.59
CA ASN A 302 -9.17 -25.76 -12.68
C ASN A 302 -8.57 -24.41 -13.02
N PHE A 303 -7.41 -24.12 -12.43
CA PHE A 303 -6.74 -22.84 -12.58
C PHE A 303 -5.30 -23.01 -13.07
N PHE A 304 -4.79 -21.97 -13.73
CA PHE A 304 -3.38 -21.90 -14.09
C PHE A 304 -2.77 -20.55 -13.76
N LEU A 305 -1.45 -20.55 -13.63
CA LEU A 305 -0.61 -19.36 -13.63
C LEU A 305 0.46 -19.52 -14.70
N ALA A 306 0.50 -18.60 -15.66
CA ALA A 306 1.59 -18.46 -16.60
C ALA A 306 2.51 -17.31 -16.13
N LEU A 307 3.80 -17.58 -16.11
CA LEU A 307 4.85 -16.63 -15.73
C LEU A 307 5.79 -16.42 -16.90
N VAL A 308 6.07 -15.16 -17.25
CA VAL A 308 7.16 -14.80 -18.14
C VAL A 308 8.13 -13.92 -17.36
N ALA A 309 9.25 -14.51 -16.97
CA ALA A 309 10.24 -13.87 -16.10
C ALA A 309 11.39 -13.28 -16.92
N PRO A 310 11.79 -12.01 -16.66
CA PRO A 310 12.96 -11.41 -17.26
C PRO A 310 14.25 -12.11 -16.76
N PRO A 311 15.39 -11.93 -17.46
CA PRO A 311 16.70 -12.33 -16.92
C PRO A 311 16.98 -11.62 -15.59
N GLN A 312 17.71 -12.27 -14.70
CA GLN A 312 18.09 -11.70 -13.40
C GLN A 312 18.88 -10.39 -13.54
N ALA A 313 19.74 -10.32 -14.57
CA ALA A 313 20.46 -9.12 -14.96
C ALA A 313 20.26 -8.88 -16.45
N VAL A 314 19.65 -7.76 -16.82
CA VAL A 314 19.39 -7.40 -18.21
C VAL A 314 20.63 -6.74 -18.81
N ALA A 315 21.28 -7.40 -19.78
CA ALA A 315 22.36 -6.79 -20.53
C ALA A 315 21.84 -5.68 -21.45
N ALA A 316 22.65 -4.67 -21.73
CA ALA A 316 22.27 -3.55 -22.61
C ALA A 316 21.81 -4.00 -24.01
N THR A 317 22.34 -5.12 -24.50
CA THR A 317 21.98 -5.73 -25.80
C THR A 317 20.63 -6.45 -25.78
N GLN A 318 20.08 -6.73 -24.59
CA GLN A 318 18.76 -7.36 -24.42
C GLN A 318 17.63 -6.34 -24.26
N ILE A 319 17.96 -5.05 -24.14
CA ILE A 319 16.95 -4.00 -23.94
C ILE A 319 16.30 -3.67 -25.29
N ALA A 320 14.98 -3.90 -25.39
CA ALA A 320 14.20 -3.52 -26.55
C ALA A 320 14.19 -1.99 -26.77
N PRO A 321 13.99 -1.50 -28.02
CA PRO A 321 13.81 -0.09 -28.31
C PRO A 321 12.67 0.49 -27.46
N ARG A 322 12.84 1.72 -26.93
CA ARG A 322 11.90 2.34 -25.98
C ARG A 322 11.26 3.57 -26.56
N GLU A 323 9.98 3.70 -26.25
CA GLU A 323 9.18 4.88 -26.59
C GLU A 323 8.38 5.33 -25.39
N TYR A 324 8.45 6.62 -25.06
CA TYR A 324 7.75 7.23 -23.94
C TYR A 324 6.72 8.24 -24.42
N ILE A 325 5.48 8.14 -23.94
CA ILE A 325 4.44 9.14 -24.18
C ILE A 325 4.02 9.72 -22.82
N PHE A 326 4.39 10.97 -22.60
CA PHE A 326 4.04 11.71 -21.40
C PHE A 326 2.68 12.39 -21.62
N VAL A 327 1.66 12.00 -20.87
CA VAL A 327 0.29 12.54 -20.89
C VAL A 327 0.12 13.44 -19.68
N VAL A 328 0.23 14.74 -19.88
CA VAL A 328 0.38 15.70 -18.80
C VAL A 328 -0.89 16.55 -18.67
N ASP A 329 -1.49 16.48 -17.51
CA ASP A 329 -2.61 17.31 -17.12
C ASP A 329 -2.14 18.75 -16.91
N ILE A 330 -2.84 19.68 -17.60
CA ILE A 330 -2.65 21.12 -17.48
C ILE A 330 -3.98 21.81 -17.17
N SER A 331 -4.90 21.10 -16.49
CA SER A 331 -6.18 21.64 -16.04
C SER A 331 -6.03 22.68 -14.92
N GLY A 332 -7.12 23.34 -14.57
CA GLY A 332 -7.12 24.39 -13.55
C GLY A 332 -6.69 23.90 -12.16
N SER A 333 -7.02 22.66 -11.79
CA SER A 333 -6.63 22.06 -10.51
C SER A 333 -5.12 21.82 -10.37
N MET A 334 -4.42 21.65 -11.50
CA MET A 334 -2.95 21.52 -11.52
C MET A 334 -2.22 22.85 -11.26
N HIS A 335 -2.91 23.98 -11.18
CA HIS A 335 -2.27 25.29 -11.03
C HIS A 335 -1.40 25.38 -9.76
N GLY A 336 -0.18 25.96 -9.90
CA GLY A 336 0.77 26.13 -8.79
C GLY A 336 1.56 24.86 -8.48
N PHE A 337 1.62 24.45 -7.21
CA PHE A 337 2.44 23.35 -6.70
C PHE A 337 2.37 22.05 -7.54
N PRO A 338 1.18 21.53 -7.93
CA PRO A 338 1.15 20.28 -8.70
C PRO A 338 1.82 20.39 -10.06
N LEU A 339 1.55 21.46 -10.81
CA LEU A 339 2.11 21.68 -12.15
C LEU A 339 3.61 21.97 -12.11
N ASP A 340 4.07 22.74 -11.13
CA ASP A 340 5.49 23.08 -10.98
C ASP A 340 6.30 21.83 -10.62
N THR A 341 5.77 20.96 -9.74
CA THR A 341 6.39 19.68 -9.41
C THR A 341 6.37 18.73 -10.60
N ALA A 342 5.27 18.68 -11.36
CA ALA A 342 5.17 17.90 -12.60
C ALA A 342 6.22 18.33 -13.62
N LYS A 343 6.39 19.64 -13.84
CA LYS A 343 7.42 20.18 -14.74
C LYS A 343 8.83 19.79 -14.29
N ALA A 344 9.16 19.95 -13.01
CA ALA A 344 10.47 19.58 -12.46
C ALA A 344 10.75 18.08 -12.58
N MET A 345 9.76 17.23 -12.32
CA MET A 345 9.84 15.79 -12.49
C MET A 345 10.04 15.40 -13.97
N LEU A 346 9.21 15.95 -14.87
CA LEU A 346 9.29 15.69 -16.32
C LEU A 346 10.61 16.17 -16.91
N GLN A 347 11.15 17.28 -16.42
CA GLN A 347 12.49 17.74 -16.78
C GLN A 347 13.56 16.68 -16.53
N ARG A 348 13.49 15.99 -15.39
CA ARG A 348 14.40 14.90 -15.03
C ARG A 348 14.15 13.64 -15.86
N LEU A 349 12.87 13.26 -16.08
CA LEU A 349 12.52 12.08 -16.86
C LEU A 349 12.88 12.23 -18.32
N ILE A 350 12.46 13.32 -18.96
CA ILE A 350 12.73 13.59 -20.38
C ILE A 350 14.23 13.89 -20.60
N GLY A 351 14.83 14.69 -19.71
CA GLY A 351 16.27 15.00 -19.78
C GLY A 351 17.19 13.81 -19.56
N GLY A 352 16.69 12.73 -18.93
CA GLY A 352 17.43 11.48 -18.72
C GLY A 352 17.19 10.41 -19.78
N LEU A 353 16.44 10.68 -20.85
CA LEU A 353 16.24 9.74 -21.96
C LEU A 353 17.54 9.52 -22.73
N ARG A 354 17.75 8.31 -23.24
CA ARG A 354 18.89 7.96 -24.06
C ARG A 354 18.67 8.47 -25.50
N PRO A 355 19.71 8.81 -26.26
CA PRO A 355 19.55 9.23 -27.66
C PRO A 355 18.82 8.22 -28.55
N THR A 356 18.86 6.93 -28.17
CA THR A 356 18.17 5.83 -28.85
C THR A 356 16.68 5.74 -28.51
N ASP A 357 16.23 6.42 -27.45
CA ASP A 357 14.82 6.43 -27.06
C ASP A 357 14.03 7.36 -27.97
N ARG A 358 12.74 7.10 -28.08
CA ARG A 358 11.77 7.99 -28.71
C ARG A 358 10.81 8.51 -27.66
N PHE A 359 10.29 9.71 -27.85
CA PHE A 359 9.29 10.25 -26.93
C PHE A 359 8.33 11.23 -27.60
N ASN A 360 7.19 11.43 -26.98
CA ASN A 360 6.26 12.51 -27.25
C ASN A 360 5.65 13.03 -25.95
N VAL A 361 5.07 14.22 -26.00
CA VAL A 361 4.33 14.80 -24.88
C VAL A 361 2.96 15.22 -25.39
N LEU A 362 1.93 14.73 -24.73
CA LEU A 362 0.55 15.15 -24.89
C LEU A 362 0.15 16.01 -23.69
N LEU A 363 -0.20 17.25 -23.94
CA LEU A 363 -0.77 18.15 -22.94
C LEU A 363 -2.29 18.10 -23.05
N PHE A 364 -3.00 17.92 -21.92
CA PHE A 364 -4.46 17.89 -21.93
C PHE A 364 -5.06 18.72 -20.80
N SER A 365 -6.23 19.29 -21.12
CA SER A 365 -7.14 19.96 -20.19
C SER A 365 -8.57 19.80 -20.75
N GLY A 366 -9.34 20.83 -21.05
CA GLY A 366 -10.58 20.79 -21.83
C GLY A 366 -10.38 20.44 -23.33
N SER A 367 -9.14 20.31 -23.76
CA SER A 367 -8.71 19.82 -25.09
C SER A 367 -7.36 19.11 -24.94
N ASN A 368 -6.86 18.51 -26.03
CA ASN A 368 -5.54 17.88 -25.99
C ASN A 368 -4.67 18.26 -27.18
N ARG A 369 -3.36 18.34 -26.94
CA ARG A 369 -2.37 18.70 -27.95
C ARG A 369 -1.10 17.84 -27.81
N MET A 370 -0.73 17.15 -28.88
CA MET A 370 0.60 16.51 -29.00
C MET A 370 1.65 17.57 -29.36
N LEU A 371 2.85 17.48 -28.79
CA LEU A 371 3.96 18.39 -29.14
C LEU A 371 4.60 18.07 -30.50
N ALA A 372 4.52 16.81 -30.92
CA ALA A 372 4.95 16.37 -32.26
C ALA A 372 3.88 15.46 -32.88
N PRO A 373 3.76 15.40 -34.22
CA PRO A 373 2.80 14.51 -34.89
C PRO A 373 3.04 13.02 -34.58
N GLN A 374 4.28 12.63 -34.32
CA GLN A 374 4.70 11.26 -33.95
C GLN A 374 5.82 11.33 -32.91
N PRO A 375 6.07 10.25 -32.14
CA PRO A 375 7.21 10.18 -31.23
C PRO A 375 8.53 10.49 -31.96
N VAL A 376 9.31 11.40 -31.39
CA VAL A 376 10.60 11.88 -31.92
C VAL A 376 11.77 11.26 -31.17
N PRO A 377 12.96 11.09 -31.82
CA PRO A 377 14.15 10.67 -31.10
C PRO A 377 14.51 11.63 -29.96
N ALA A 378 15.02 11.12 -28.85
CA ALA A 378 15.39 11.89 -27.66
C ALA A 378 16.74 12.63 -27.87
N THR A 379 16.84 13.41 -28.96
CA THR A 379 17.98 14.30 -29.21
C THR A 379 17.89 15.53 -28.30
N GLN A 380 19.01 16.13 -27.98
CA GLN A 380 19.07 17.35 -27.16
C GLN A 380 18.15 18.47 -27.68
N ALA A 381 18.04 18.64 -29.00
CA ALA A 381 17.17 19.64 -29.62
C ALA A 381 15.68 19.34 -29.37
N ASN A 382 15.26 18.07 -29.48
CA ASN A 382 13.88 17.66 -29.23
C ASN A 382 13.53 17.75 -27.74
N ILE A 383 14.46 17.34 -26.86
CA ILE A 383 14.32 17.48 -25.40
C ILE A 383 14.15 18.95 -25.02
N THR A 384 15.02 19.83 -25.49
CA THR A 384 14.95 21.28 -25.20
C THR A 384 13.63 21.88 -25.67
N ARG A 385 13.14 21.50 -26.86
CA ARG A 385 11.85 21.98 -27.40
C ARG A 385 10.68 21.51 -26.52
N ALA A 386 10.67 20.24 -26.09
CA ALA A 386 9.63 19.70 -25.23
C ALA A 386 9.61 20.37 -23.85
N LEU A 387 10.78 20.57 -23.25
CA LEU A 387 10.91 21.23 -21.95
C LEU A 387 10.51 22.72 -22.03
N ALA A 388 10.85 23.40 -23.12
CA ALA A 388 10.41 24.77 -23.34
C ALA A 388 8.88 24.88 -23.46
N ALA A 389 8.24 23.96 -24.19
CA ALA A 389 6.78 23.90 -24.30
C ALA A 389 6.10 23.63 -22.96
N LEU A 390 6.64 22.67 -22.15
CA LEU A 390 6.17 22.42 -20.80
C LEU A 390 6.35 23.64 -19.88
N GLY A 391 7.49 24.32 -19.97
CA GLY A 391 7.77 25.51 -19.16
C GLY A 391 6.76 26.65 -19.38
N GLN A 392 6.30 26.83 -20.61
CA GLN A 392 5.33 27.89 -20.99
C GLN A 392 3.88 27.53 -20.62
N THR A 393 3.61 26.34 -20.16
CA THR A 393 2.25 25.87 -19.88
C THR A 393 1.76 26.43 -18.54
N MET A 394 0.54 26.95 -18.52
CA MET A 394 -0.19 27.39 -17.32
C MET A 394 -1.42 26.51 -17.12
N GLY A 395 -1.75 26.21 -15.87
CA GLY A 395 -2.92 25.41 -15.53
C GLY A 395 -4.22 26.15 -15.83
N ALA A 396 -5.06 25.61 -16.73
CA ALA A 396 -6.37 26.17 -17.08
C ALA A 396 -7.27 25.16 -17.77
N GLY A 397 -8.59 25.34 -17.62
CA GLY A 397 -9.62 24.50 -18.26
C GLY A 397 -10.04 23.28 -17.45
N GLY A 398 -10.87 22.43 -18.07
CA GLY A 398 -11.33 21.15 -17.51
C GLY A 398 -10.30 20.02 -17.64
N THR A 399 -10.69 18.79 -17.33
CA THR A 399 -9.79 17.61 -17.33
C THR A 399 -10.38 16.49 -18.20
N GLU A 400 -10.03 16.47 -19.48
CA GLU A 400 -10.55 15.53 -20.49
C GLU A 400 -9.54 14.39 -20.75
N LEU A 401 -9.40 13.48 -19.79
CA LEU A 401 -8.42 12.38 -19.84
C LEU A 401 -8.72 11.36 -20.95
N ILE A 402 -10.00 10.98 -21.18
CA ILE A 402 -10.36 9.94 -22.15
C ILE A 402 -10.00 10.31 -23.57
N PRO A 403 -10.36 11.51 -24.08
CA PRO A 403 -9.91 11.95 -25.40
C PRO A 403 -8.38 11.96 -25.54
N ALA A 404 -7.66 12.30 -24.46
CA ALA A 404 -6.20 12.28 -24.44
C ALA A 404 -5.66 10.84 -24.59
N LEU A 405 -6.18 9.89 -23.82
CA LEU A 405 -5.78 8.48 -23.89
C LEU A 405 -6.15 7.86 -25.24
N ARG A 406 -7.36 8.12 -25.77
CA ARG A 406 -7.77 7.63 -27.11
C ARG A 406 -6.81 8.09 -28.18
N ARG A 407 -6.35 9.34 -28.11
CA ARG A 407 -5.37 9.87 -29.05
C ARG A 407 -4.03 9.18 -28.96
N VAL A 408 -3.54 8.91 -27.74
CA VAL A 408 -2.28 8.20 -27.52
C VAL A 408 -2.36 6.77 -28.07
N TYR A 409 -3.44 6.06 -27.82
CA TYR A 409 -3.62 4.67 -28.31
C TYR A 409 -3.92 4.59 -29.82
N ALA A 410 -4.32 5.70 -30.46
CA ALA A 410 -4.44 5.76 -31.92
C ALA A 410 -3.09 5.92 -32.63
N GLU A 411 -2.02 6.28 -31.90
CA GLU A 411 -0.68 6.38 -32.48
C GLU A 411 -0.12 4.98 -32.83
N PRO A 412 0.33 4.73 -34.06
CA PRO A 412 0.89 3.43 -34.44
C PRO A 412 2.14 3.12 -33.62
N LYS A 413 2.31 1.83 -33.27
CA LYS A 413 3.45 1.30 -32.54
C LYS A 413 4.06 0.14 -33.33
N ALA A 414 5.38 0.09 -33.46
CA ALA A 414 6.08 -1.06 -33.99
C ALA A 414 6.07 -2.22 -32.96
N PRO A 415 5.97 -3.50 -33.37
CA PRO A 415 5.84 -4.64 -32.48
C PRO A 415 7.05 -4.83 -31.54
N ASP A 416 8.24 -4.45 -32.00
CA ASP A 416 9.54 -4.55 -31.29
C ASP A 416 9.82 -3.38 -30.34
N VAL A 417 8.94 -2.36 -30.29
CA VAL A 417 9.12 -1.19 -29.45
C VAL A 417 8.34 -1.34 -28.14
N ALA A 418 8.99 -1.15 -27.02
CA ALA A 418 8.36 -1.02 -25.70
C ALA A 418 7.82 0.40 -25.52
N ARG A 419 6.50 0.58 -25.58
CA ARG A 419 5.86 1.86 -25.32
C ARG A 419 5.46 1.98 -23.86
N THR A 420 5.89 3.05 -23.22
CA THR A 420 5.50 3.42 -21.86
C THR A 420 4.68 4.71 -21.89
N ILE A 421 3.45 4.65 -21.39
CA ILE A 421 2.61 5.83 -21.18
C ILE A 421 2.79 6.30 -19.74
N VAL A 422 3.06 7.58 -19.55
CA VAL A 422 3.20 8.23 -18.24
C VAL A 422 2.13 9.29 -18.09
N VAL A 423 1.07 8.97 -17.33
CA VAL A 423 0.00 9.93 -17.02
C VAL A 423 0.43 10.74 -15.78
N VAL A 424 0.35 12.04 -15.86
CA VAL A 424 0.65 12.97 -14.76
C VAL A 424 -0.57 13.86 -14.53
N THR A 425 -1.22 13.74 -13.37
CA THR A 425 -2.46 14.46 -13.03
C THR A 425 -2.61 14.59 -11.52
N ASP A 426 -3.45 15.49 -11.02
CA ASP A 426 -3.91 15.51 -9.64
C ASP A 426 -5.15 14.60 -9.43
N GLY A 427 -5.73 14.07 -10.53
CA GLY A 427 -6.77 13.05 -10.49
C GLY A 427 -8.21 13.56 -10.40
N TYR A 428 -8.47 14.84 -10.60
CA TYR A 428 -9.85 15.35 -10.69
C TYR A 428 -10.45 15.12 -12.09
N VAL A 429 -10.93 13.89 -12.33
CA VAL A 429 -11.52 13.46 -13.62
C VAL A 429 -12.91 12.90 -13.35
N SER A 430 -13.87 13.13 -14.25
CA SER A 430 -15.27 12.74 -14.09
C SER A 430 -15.69 11.42 -14.80
N VAL A 431 -14.78 10.74 -15.51
CA VAL A 431 -15.13 9.59 -16.38
C VAL A 431 -14.08 8.46 -16.26
N GLU A 432 -13.98 7.90 -15.08
CA GLU A 432 -12.86 7.04 -14.68
C GLU A 432 -12.97 5.60 -15.21
N GLN A 433 -14.18 5.03 -15.24
CA GLN A 433 -14.42 3.65 -15.68
C GLN A 433 -14.06 3.42 -17.15
N GLU A 434 -14.45 4.35 -18.04
CA GLU A 434 -14.14 4.27 -19.46
C GLU A 434 -12.63 4.34 -19.69
N ALA A 435 -11.90 5.14 -18.87
CA ALA A 435 -10.45 5.21 -18.92
C ALA A 435 -9.80 3.85 -18.61
N PHE A 436 -10.26 3.14 -17.56
CA PHE A 436 -9.73 1.80 -17.22
C PHE A 436 -10.03 0.77 -18.29
N ALA A 437 -11.25 0.77 -18.83
CA ALA A 437 -11.62 -0.14 -19.91
C ALA A 437 -10.80 0.12 -21.18
N LEU A 438 -10.54 1.39 -21.49
CA LEU A 438 -9.70 1.79 -22.63
C LEU A 438 -8.26 1.31 -22.42
N VAL A 439 -7.67 1.53 -21.24
CA VAL A 439 -6.30 1.14 -20.91
C VAL A 439 -6.16 -0.39 -20.96
N ARG A 440 -7.07 -1.15 -20.34
CA ARG A 440 -7.03 -2.63 -20.35
C ARG A 440 -7.08 -3.23 -21.74
N ARG A 441 -7.94 -2.70 -22.62
CA ARG A 441 -8.05 -3.19 -24.00
C ARG A 441 -6.82 -2.95 -24.85
N ASN A 442 -6.00 -1.98 -24.47
CA ASN A 442 -4.80 -1.59 -25.20
C ASN A 442 -3.50 -1.93 -24.45
N LEU A 443 -3.55 -2.84 -23.48
CA LEU A 443 -2.40 -3.18 -22.65
C LEU A 443 -1.22 -3.75 -23.47
N ASN A 444 -1.50 -4.45 -24.57
CA ASN A 444 -0.48 -4.94 -25.52
C ASN A 444 0.20 -3.81 -26.33
N GLN A 445 -0.37 -2.62 -26.35
CA GLN A 445 0.22 -1.48 -27.06
C GLN A 445 1.14 -0.66 -26.15
N ALA A 446 0.87 -0.61 -24.84
CA ALA A 446 1.69 0.17 -23.91
C ALA A 446 1.46 -0.25 -22.47
N ASN A 447 2.52 -0.23 -21.65
CA ASN A 447 2.39 -0.22 -20.21
C ASN A 447 2.09 1.22 -19.76
N LEU A 448 1.17 1.39 -18.80
CA LEU A 448 0.79 2.71 -18.30
C LEU A 448 1.16 2.85 -16.83
N PHE A 449 1.83 3.95 -16.52
CA PHE A 449 2.19 4.38 -15.17
C PHE A 449 1.52 5.71 -14.85
N ALA A 450 1.05 5.90 -13.61
CA ALA A 450 0.30 7.06 -13.22
C ALA A 450 1.01 7.83 -12.10
N PHE A 451 1.31 9.10 -12.31
CA PHE A 451 1.83 10.03 -11.32
C PHE A 451 0.72 10.94 -10.83
N GLY A 452 0.44 10.86 -9.53
CA GLY A 452 -0.47 11.77 -8.85
C GLY A 452 0.30 12.82 -8.08
N ILE A 453 0.09 14.09 -8.42
CA ILE A 453 0.83 15.20 -7.83
C ILE A 453 -0.14 16.19 -7.20
N GLY A 454 -0.05 16.38 -5.88
CA GLY A 454 -0.91 17.31 -5.16
C GLY A 454 -1.21 16.87 -3.75
N SER A 455 -1.76 17.77 -2.93
CA SER A 455 -2.16 17.48 -1.55
C SER A 455 -3.46 16.64 -1.45
N SER A 456 -4.27 16.62 -2.53
CA SER A 456 -5.59 15.99 -2.59
C SER A 456 -5.74 15.14 -3.86
N VAL A 457 -4.90 14.12 -4.00
CA VAL A 457 -4.83 13.27 -5.20
C VAL A 457 -5.92 12.21 -5.17
N ASN A 458 -6.61 11.98 -6.29
CA ASN A 458 -7.53 10.85 -6.46
C ASN A 458 -6.74 9.53 -6.60
N ARG A 459 -6.41 8.92 -5.45
CA ARG A 459 -5.63 7.67 -5.40
C ARG A 459 -6.34 6.51 -6.12
N ALA A 460 -7.66 6.41 -6.00
CA ALA A 460 -8.43 5.32 -6.62
C ALA A 460 -8.30 5.33 -8.14
N LEU A 461 -8.38 6.51 -8.77
CA LEU A 461 -8.16 6.67 -10.21
C LEU A 461 -6.75 6.22 -10.61
N LEU A 462 -5.73 6.72 -9.90
CA LEU A 462 -4.33 6.47 -10.27
C LEU A 462 -3.94 5.01 -10.06
N GLU A 463 -4.38 4.41 -8.96
CA GLU A 463 -4.15 2.98 -8.68
C GLU A 463 -4.87 2.10 -9.70
N GLY A 464 -6.12 2.44 -10.06
CA GLY A 464 -6.90 1.73 -11.07
C GLY A 464 -6.31 1.87 -12.48
N LEU A 465 -5.88 3.07 -12.89
CA LEU A 465 -5.20 3.29 -14.18
C LEU A 465 -3.90 2.50 -14.28
N ALA A 466 -3.08 2.57 -13.24
CA ALA A 466 -1.80 1.86 -13.20
C ALA A 466 -2.01 0.33 -13.21
N ARG A 467 -2.97 -0.18 -12.44
CA ARG A 467 -3.34 -1.60 -12.43
C ARG A 467 -3.85 -2.06 -13.80
N ALA A 468 -4.75 -1.27 -14.42
CA ALA A 468 -5.28 -1.53 -15.76
C ALA A 468 -4.18 -1.51 -16.83
N GLY A 469 -3.17 -0.68 -16.65
CA GLY A 469 -2.05 -0.48 -17.57
C GLY A 469 -0.82 -1.36 -17.30
N GLY A 470 -0.91 -2.34 -16.38
CA GLY A 470 0.23 -3.17 -16.00
C GLY A 470 1.40 -2.37 -15.40
N GLY A 471 1.14 -1.16 -14.90
CA GLY A 471 2.11 -0.25 -14.29
C GLY A 471 1.95 -0.13 -12.77
N GLU A 472 2.49 0.96 -12.22
CA GLU A 472 2.36 1.33 -10.80
C GLU A 472 1.95 2.79 -10.64
N PRO A 473 1.23 3.15 -9.54
CA PRO A 473 0.96 4.52 -9.19
C PRO A 473 2.15 5.12 -8.42
N PHE A 474 2.42 6.39 -8.68
CA PHE A 474 3.41 7.20 -7.98
C PHE A 474 2.72 8.43 -7.40
N ILE A 475 2.61 8.51 -6.08
CA ILE A 475 1.92 9.60 -5.40
C ILE A 475 2.95 10.56 -4.81
N ILE A 476 2.86 11.84 -5.19
CA ILE A 476 3.77 12.90 -4.78
C ILE A 476 2.93 13.98 -4.10
N THR A 477 2.95 13.97 -2.77
CA THR A 477 2.25 14.97 -1.94
C THR A 477 3.18 16.09 -1.45
N ASP A 478 4.49 15.91 -1.63
CA ASP A 478 5.55 16.86 -1.28
C ASP A 478 6.58 16.91 -2.44
N PRO A 479 7.00 18.11 -2.93
CA PRO A 479 8.00 18.23 -3.98
C PRO A 479 9.31 17.51 -3.73
N VAL A 480 9.70 17.35 -2.45
CA VAL A 480 10.93 16.64 -2.03
C VAL A 480 10.89 15.17 -2.46
N GLN A 481 9.72 14.56 -2.59
CA GLN A 481 9.56 13.16 -3.01
C GLN A 481 9.75 12.94 -4.52
N ALA A 482 9.57 13.98 -5.33
CA ALA A 482 9.56 13.86 -6.80
C ALA A 482 10.86 13.25 -7.38
N PRO A 483 12.09 13.59 -6.94
CA PRO A 483 13.31 12.98 -7.45
C PRO A 483 13.40 11.47 -7.21
N GLU A 484 12.99 11.03 -6.03
CA GLU A 484 13.03 9.61 -5.65
C GLU A 484 12.00 8.80 -6.45
N GLN A 485 10.76 9.30 -6.56
CA GLN A 485 9.71 8.66 -7.33
C GLN A 485 10.07 8.58 -8.83
N ALA A 486 10.70 9.62 -9.38
CA ALA A 486 11.19 9.61 -10.75
C ALA A 486 12.32 8.58 -10.94
N ALA A 487 13.24 8.44 -9.99
CA ALA A 487 14.30 7.45 -10.04
C ALA A 487 13.75 6.02 -9.92
N ARG A 488 12.77 5.78 -9.04
CA ARG A 488 12.08 4.49 -8.92
C ARG A 488 11.37 4.12 -10.22
N PHE A 489 10.62 5.04 -10.82
CA PHE A 489 9.97 4.82 -12.12
C PHE A 489 10.99 4.45 -13.21
N ARG A 490 12.10 5.19 -13.31
CA ARG A 490 13.13 4.91 -14.32
C ARG A 490 13.67 3.48 -14.21
N ARG A 491 14.04 3.02 -13.02
CA ARG A 491 14.51 1.64 -12.82
C ARG A 491 13.52 0.61 -13.35
N MET A 492 12.22 0.84 -13.13
CA MET A 492 11.16 -0.10 -13.56
C MET A 492 11.03 -0.19 -15.08
N VAL A 493 11.20 0.94 -15.80
CA VAL A 493 10.89 1.01 -17.24
C VAL A 493 12.14 1.05 -18.14
N GLU A 494 13.33 1.12 -17.57
CA GLU A 494 14.57 1.31 -18.36
C GLU A 494 15.05 0.05 -19.09
N SER A 495 14.53 -1.13 -18.73
CA SER A 495 15.01 -2.41 -19.26
C SER A 495 13.85 -3.29 -19.76
N PRO A 496 13.10 -2.90 -20.80
CA PRO A 496 12.14 -3.79 -21.45
C PRO A 496 12.89 -4.92 -22.17
N VAL A 497 12.43 -6.16 -21.96
CA VAL A 497 13.09 -7.36 -22.51
C VAL A 497 12.22 -8.13 -23.50
N LEU A 498 10.89 -8.06 -23.37
CA LEU A 498 9.97 -8.69 -24.32
C LEU A 498 8.76 -7.78 -24.52
N THR A 499 8.45 -7.48 -25.77
CA THR A 499 7.33 -6.65 -26.19
C THR A 499 6.30 -7.45 -26.95
N ASN A 500 5.06 -6.93 -27.04
CA ASN A 500 3.96 -7.58 -27.74
C ASN A 500 3.75 -9.04 -27.31
N VAL A 501 3.70 -9.24 -25.99
CA VAL A 501 3.59 -10.58 -25.38
C VAL A 501 2.26 -11.22 -25.73
N GLN A 502 2.29 -12.47 -26.21
CA GLN A 502 1.12 -13.26 -26.51
C GLN A 502 1.27 -14.65 -25.91
N LEU A 503 0.20 -15.14 -25.27
CA LEU A 503 0.09 -16.51 -24.79
C LEU A 503 -0.84 -17.29 -25.71
N GLN A 504 -0.34 -18.40 -26.25
CA GLN A 504 -1.11 -19.32 -27.08
C GLN A 504 -1.10 -20.70 -26.43
N PHE A 505 -2.27 -21.32 -26.32
CA PHE A 505 -2.42 -22.65 -25.74
C PHE A 505 -2.83 -23.65 -26.78
N GLU A 506 -2.11 -24.75 -26.87
CA GLU A 506 -2.37 -25.86 -27.80
C GLU A 506 -2.67 -27.10 -26.96
N GLY A 507 -3.85 -27.71 -27.12
CA GLY A 507 -4.26 -28.91 -26.41
C GLY A 507 -4.78 -28.70 -24.97
N LEU A 508 -4.76 -27.45 -24.47
CA LEU A 508 -5.39 -27.03 -23.23
C LEU A 508 -6.47 -25.99 -23.54
N ASP A 509 -7.71 -26.24 -23.14
CA ASP A 509 -8.84 -25.30 -23.29
C ASP A 509 -8.81 -24.30 -22.14
N VAL A 510 -8.41 -23.05 -22.42
CA VAL A 510 -8.24 -21.98 -21.42
C VAL A 510 -9.30 -20.88 -21.56
N TYR A 511 -9.71 -20.30 -20.44
CA TYR A 511 -10.69 -19.23 -20.39
C TYR A 511 -10.46 -18.33 -19.15
N ASP A 512 -11.15 -17.21 -19.06
CA ASP A 512 -11.08 -16.24 -17.97
C ASP A 512 -9.64 -15.84 -17.61
N LEU A 513 -8.85 -15.46 -18.62
CA LEU A 513 -7.48 -14.97 -18.43
C LEU A 513 -7.47 -13.60 -17.75
N GLU A 514 -6.59 -13.44 -16.75
CA GLU A 514 -6.38 -12.21 -16.00
C GLU A 514 -4.89 -11.86 -15.84
N PRO A 515 -4.41 -10.77 -16.49
CA PRO A 515 -5.14 -9.92 -17.44
C PRO A 515 -5.41 -10.63 -18.77
N ALA A 516 -6.53 -10.26 -19.44
CA ALA A 516 -6.91 -10.84 -20.73
C ALA A 516 -5.92 -10.47 -21.87
N VAL A 517 -5.28 -9.32 -21.75
CA VAL A 517 -4.23 -8.82 -22.64
C VAL A 517 -2.96 -8.64 -21.81
N GLN A 518 -1.82 -9.10 -22.34
CA GLN A 518 -0.56 -9.11 -21.60
C GLN A 518 0.23 -7.82 -21.82
N PRO A 519 0.84 -7.24 -20.75
CA PRO A 519 1.79 -6.14 -20.84
C PRO A 519 3.14 -6.60 -21.39
N ASP A 520 4.02 -5.65 -21.71
CA ASP A 520 5.41 -5.94 -22.03
C ASP A 520 6.16 -6.42 -20.76
N VAL A 521 7.15 -7.31 -20.93
CA VAL A 521 8.04 -7.76 -19.84
C VAL A 521 9.15 -6.74 -19.65
N LEU A 522 9.23 -6.18 -18.46
CA LEU A 522 10.30 -5.26 -18.07
C LEU A 522 11.31 -5.98 -17.15
N GLY A 523 12.54 -5.47 -17.07
CA GLY A 523 13.61 -6.13 -16.32
C GLY A 523 13.29 -6.38 -14.84
N GLU A 524 12.45 -5.53 -14.22
CA GLU A 524 12.00 -5.69 -12.83
C GLU A 524 10.54 -6.13 -12.73
N ARG A 525 9.88 -6.44 -13.86
CA ARG A 525 8.46 -6.81 -13.88
C ARG A 525 8.20 -8.01 -14.77
N PRO A 526 8.07 -9.20 -14.20
CA PRO A 526 7.57 -10.37 -14.91
C PRO A 526 6.11 -10.15 -15.33
N VAL A 527 5.70 -10.79 -16.39
CA VAL A 527 4.30 -10.92 -16.73
C VAL A 527 3.74 -12.16 -16.04
N VAL A 528 2.70 -11.96 -15.24
CA VAL A 528 1.96 -13.02 -14.54
C VAL A 528 0.53 -13.01 -15.07
N VAL A 529 0.06 -14.14 -15.55
CA VAL A 529 -1.30 -14.31 -16.07
C VAL A 529 -1.95 -15.47 -15.35
N PHE A 530 -3.06 -15.18 -14.68
CA PHE A 530 -3.95 -16.19 -14.12
C PHE A 530 -5.01 -16.57 -15.15
N GLY A 531 -5.56 -17.77 -15.04
CA GLY A 531 -6.70 -18.17 -15.85
C GLY A 531 -7.27 -19.49 -15.40
N LYS A 532 -8.31 -19.92 -16.09
CA LYS A 532 -8.99 -21.20 -15.87
C LYS A 532 -8.79 -22.12 -17.07
N TRP A 533 -8.89 -23.43 -16.84
CA TRP A 533 -8.79 -24.40 -17.92
C TRP A 533 -9.76 -25.56 -17.73
N ARG A 534 -10.04 -26.27 -18.83
CA ARG A 534 -10.94 -27.42 -18.88
C ARG A 534 -10.27 -28.61 -19.58
N GLY A 535 -10.83 -29.78 -19.36
CA GLY A 535 -10.40 -31.01 -20.00
C GLY A 535 -9.22 -31.67 -19.32
N LYS A 536 -8.28 -32.26 -20.06
CA LYS A 536 -7.09 -32.91 -19.53
C LYS A 536 -5.91 -31.96 -19.54
N PRO A 537 -5.02 -32.04 -18.52
CA PRO A 537 -3.79 -31.24 -18.46
C PRO A 537 -2.75 -31.78 -19.47
N GLN A 538 -2.89 -31.42 -20.72
CA GLN A 538 -2.04 -31.89 -21.82
C GLN A 538 -1.81 -30.78 -22.87
N GLY A 539 -0.76 -30.91 -23.66
CA GLY A 539 -0.41 -29.95 -24.71
C GLY A 539 0.69 -29.02 -24.28
N ARG A 540 0.69 -27.80 -24.78
CA ARG A 540 1.73 -26.81 -24.49
C ARG A 540 1.20 -25.38 -24.51
N MET A 541 1.84 -24.51 -23.73
CA MET A 541 1.74 -23.07 -23.81
C MET A 541 2.91 -22.53 -24.65
N ARG A 542 2.62 -21.70 -25.66
CA ARG A 542 3.63 -20.92 -26.38
C ARG A 542 3.56 -19.47 -25.92
N VAL A 543 4.69 -18.94 -25.58
CA VAL A 543 4.89 -17.50 -25.35
C VAL A 543 5.57 -16.92 -26.57
N LEU A 544 4.97 -15.90 -27.15
CA LEU A 544 5.47 -15.18 -28.33
C LEU A 544 5.70 -13.73 -27.96
N GLY A 545 6.63 -13.08 -28.64
CA GLY A 545 6.90 -11.65 -28.50
C GLY A 545 8.14 -11.21 -29.30
N HIS A 546 8.61 -9.99 -29.03
CA HIS A 546 9.80 -9.44 -29.68
C HIS A 546 10.81 -9.00 -28.63
N THR A 547 12.03 -9.45 -28.76
CA THR A 547 13.20 -9.00 -28.01
C THR A 547 14.01 -8.00 -28.84
N ALA A 548 15.07 -7.43 -28.26
CA ALA A 548 16.03 -6.61 -29.00
C ALA A 548 16.69 -7.36 -30.20
N ALA A 549 16.78 -8.68 -30.12
CA ALA A 549 17.34 -9.53 -31.18
C ALA A 549 16.31 -9.94 -32.26
N GLY A 550 15.05 -9.56 -32.12
CA GLY A 550 13.94 -9.90 -33.04
C GLY A 550 12.88 -10.79 -32.43
N PRO A 551 12.07 -11.48 -33.26
CA PRO A 551 10.99 -12.35 -32.79
C PRO A 551 11.52 -13.43 -31.84
N TRP A 552 10.79 -13.66 -30.75
CA TRP A 552 11.12 -14.64 -29.72
C TRP A 552 9.94 -15.54 -29.43
N GLN A 553 10.22 -16.80 -29.19
CA GLN A 553 9.22 -17.76 -28.75
C GLN A 553 9.80 -18.79 -27.80
N GLN A 554 8.97 -19.23 -26.84
CA GLN A 554 9.28 -20.36 -25.97
C GLN A 554 8.02 -21.22 -25.81
N ALA A 555 8.18 -22.54 -25.91
CA ALA A 555 7.15 -23.51 -25.60
C ALA A 555 7.37 -24.05 -24.17
N VAL A 556 6.28 -24.20 -23.42
CA VAL A 556 6.25 -24.82 -22.09
C VAL A 556 5.23 -25.96 -22.15
N GLU A 557 5.69 -27.19 -21.89
CA GLU A 557 4.82 -28.35 -21.85
C GLU A 557 3.86 -28.27 -20.67
N VAL A 558 2.61 -28.64 -20.91
CA VAL A 558 1.57 -28.77 -19.90
C VAL A 558 1.79 -30.11 -19.16
N LEU A 559 2.16 -30.01 -17.90
CA LEU A 559 2.35 -31.17 -17.03
C LEU A 559 1.24 -31.19 -15.97
N PRO A 560 0.72 -32.40 -15.61
CA PRO A 560 -0.20 -32.53 -14.48
C PRO A 560 0.43 -31.95 -13.20
N ALA A 561 -0.37 -31.23 -12.43
CA ALA A 561 0.09 -30.69 -11.15
C ALA A 561 0.26 -31.81 -10.10
N PRO A 562 1.35 -31.86 -9.36
CA PRO A 562 1.41 -32.67 -8.15
C PRO A 562 0.27 -32.32 -7.20
N PRO A 563 -0.32 -33.29 -6.50
CA PRO A 563 -1.39 -33.03 -5.54
C PRO A 563 -1.00 -31.99 -4.50
N GLY A 564 -1.84 -30.95 -4.31
CA GLY A 564 -1.61 -29.86 -3.35
C GLY A 564 -0.65 -28.77 -3.84
N GLN A 565 -0.04 -28.89 -5.01
CA GLN A 565 0.74 -27.82 -5.61
C GLN A 565 -0.20 -26.73 -6.15
N ALA A 566 0.17 -25.46 -5.91
CA ALA A 566 -0.57 -24.31 -6.41
C ALA A 566 -2.06 -24.24 -5.95
N ALA A 567 -2.38 -24.76 -4.76
CA ALA A 567 -3.71 -24.70 -4.16
C ALA A 567 -4.22 -23.24 -3.99
N ALA A 568 -3.31 -22.28 -3.96
CA ALA A 568 -3.61 -20.86 -3.85
C ALA A 568 -4.11 -20.19 -5.14
N LEU A 569 -3.98 -20.82 -6.31
CA LEU A 569 -4.35 -20.19 -7.59
C LEU A 569 -5.80 -19.73 -7.67
N PRO A 570 -6.81 -20.50 -7.21
CA PRO A 570 -8.20 -20.05 -7.18
C PRO A 570 -8.38 -18.73 -6.42
N ALA A 571 -7.78 -18.66 -5.22
CA ALA A 571 -7.86 -17.49 -4.36
C ALA A 571 -7.20 -16.27 -4.98
N LEU A 572 -6.04 -16.43 -5.64
CA LEU A 572 -5.32 -15.33 -6.28
C LEU A 572 -6.03 -14.83 -7.54
N TRP A 573 -6.55 -15.75 -8.38
CA TRP A 573 -7.37 -15.37 -9.53
C TRP A 573 -8.59 -14.55 -9.08
N ALA A 574 -9.34 -15.08 -8.09
CA ALA A 574 -10.51 -14.40 -7.56
C ALA A 574 -10.15 -13.04 -6.92
N ARG A 575 -9.04 -12.95 -6.19
CA ARG A 575 -8.55 -11.71 -5.60
C ARG A 575 -8.22 -10.66 -6.65
N HIS A 576 -7.57 -11.08 -7.75
CA HIS A 576 -7.27 -10.18 -8.86
C HIS A 576 -8.56 -9.66 -9.50
N ARG A 577 -9.54 -10.54 -9.72
CA ARG A 577 -10.86 -10.17 -10.26
C ARG A 577 -11.63 -9.23 -9.32
N ILE A 578 -11.63 -9.52 -8.02
CA ILE A 578 -12.24 -8.66 -6.99
C ILE A 578 -11.59 -7.27 -6.99
N ALA A 579 -10.27 -7.17 -7.10
CA ALA A 579 -9.58 -5.89 -7.14
C ALA A 579 -10.01 -5.03 -8.34
N GLN A 580 -10.19 -5.64 -9.52
CA GLN A 580 -10.70 -4.93 -10.69
C GLN A 580 -12.14 -4.43 -10.52
N LEU A 581 -13.01 -5.26 -9.92
CA LEU A 581 -14.39 -4.88 -9.65
C LEU A 581 -14.45 -3.78 -8.58
N ALA A 582 -13.61 -3.86 -7.55
CA ALA A 582 -13.52 -2.84 -6.51
C ALA A 582 -12.99 -1.48 -7.06
N ASP A 583 -12.03 -1.51 -8.01
CA ASP A 583 -11.62 -0.31 -8.72
C ASP A 583 -12.80 0.33 -9.46
N GLN A 584 -13.63 -0.48 -10.13
CA GLN A 584 -14.83 0.02 -10.81
C GLN A 584 -15.83 0.62 -9.82
N GLU A 585 -16.10 -0.07 -8.71
CA GLU A 585 -17.05 0.38 -7.69
C GLU A 585 -16.60 1.68 -7.02
N ALA A 586 -15.30 1.81 -6.68
CA ALA A 586 -14.74 3.01 -6.08
C ALA A 586 -14.94 4.26 -6.93
N LEU A 587 -15.15 4.09 -8.23
CA LEU A 587 -15.32 5.13 -9.23
C LEU A 587 -16.78 5.44 -9.57
N GLU A 588 -17.63 4.40 -9.60
CA GLU A 588 -19.06 4.56 -9.92
C GLU A 588 -19.84 5.22 -8.77
N GLY A 589 -19.28 5.16 -7.55
CA GLY A 589 -19.95 5.67 -6.37
C GLY A 589 -21.28 4.95 -6.13
N GLY A 590 -21.23 3.76 -5.57
CA GLY A 590 -22.45 2.98 -5.30
C GLY A 590 -22.16 1.49 -5.15
N ASP A 591 -23.19 0.67 -5.10
CA ASP A 591 -23.12 -0.78 -4.86
C ASP A 591 -23.16 -1.59 -6.17
N ALA A 592 -22.81 -1.02 -7.34
CA ALA A 592 -22.98 -1.65 -8.64
C ALA A 592 -22.23 -2.99 -8.77
N GLN A 593 -21.03 -3.08 -8.19
CA GLN A 593 -20.19 -4.28 -8.23
C GLN A 593 -20.31 -5.15 -6.96
N ARG A 594 -21.04 -4.69 -5.96
CA ARG A 594 -21.19 -5.36 -4.66
C ARG A 594 -21.63 -6.82 -4.78
N ALA A 595 -22.64 -7.09 -5.59
CA ALA A 595 -23.15 -8.45 -5.76
C ALA A 595 -22.10 -9.39 -6.36
N ALA A 596 -21.35 -8.92 -7.37
CA ALA A 596 -20.29 -9.69 -8.00
C ALA A 596 -19.09 -9.92 -7.04
N ILE A 597 -18.67 -8.89 -6.31
CA ILE A 597 -17.59 -8.99 -5.30
C ILE A 597 -18.02 -9.92 -4.16
N THR A 598 -19.26 -9.80 -3.67
CA THR A 598 -19.80 -10.67 -2.62
C THR A 598 -19.82 -12.13 -3.08
N ARG A 599 -20.30 -12.39 -4.30
CA ARG A 599 -20.34 -13.74 -4.86
C ARG A 599 -18.95 -14.35 -4.96
N LEU A 600 -17.98 -13.64 -5.53
CA LEU A 600 -16.59 -14.11 -5.61
C LEU A 600 -16.01 -14.36 -4.19
N GLY A 601 -16.31 -13.49 -3.23
CA GLY A 601 -15.89 -13.69 -1.85
C GLY A 601 -16.45 -14.95 -1.22
N LEU A 602 -17.73 -15.26 -1.48
CA LEU A 602 -18.39 -16.47 -0.97
C LEU A 602 -17.91 -17.73 -1.70
N ASP A 603 -17.84 -17.69 -3.05
CA ASP A 603 -17.48 -18.86 -3.87
C ASP A 603 -16.02 -19.30 -3.64
N TYR A 604 -15.10 -18.35 -3.42
CA TYR A 604 -13.67 -18.63 -3.21
C TYR A 604 -13.21 -18.49 -1.75
N ALA A 605 -14.18 -18.39 -0.81
CA ALA A 605 -13.91 -18.21 0.62
C ALA A 605 -12.90 -17.08 0.90
N LEU A 606 -13.10 -15.90 0.30
CA LEU A 606 -12.23 -14.74 0.42
C LEU A 606 -12.87 -13.62 1.24
N LEU A 607 -12.05 -13.01 2.06
CA LEU A 607 -12.40 -11.78 2.76
C LEU A 607 -12.42 -10.60 1.75
N THR A 608 -13.54 -9.87 1.75
CA THR A 608 -13.76 -8.71 0.88
C THR A 608 -14.39 -7.56 1.69
N PRO A 609 -14.60 -6.37 1.13
CA PRO A 609 -15.40 -5.34 1.79
C PRO A 609 -16.81 -5.79 2.17
N TYR A 610 -17.35 -6.85 1.52
CA TYR A 610 -18.73 -7.31 1.64
C TYR A 610 -18.88 -8.72 2.23
N THR A 611 -17.79 -9.43 2.48
CA THR A 611 -17.77 -10.76 3.11
C THR A 611 -16.92 -10.75 4.36
N SER A 612 -17.24 -11.63 5.31
CA SER A 612 -16.54 -11.76 6.59
C SER A 612 -16.41 -13.22 6.97
N PHE A 613 -15.33 -13.58 7.65
CA PHE A 613 -15.21 -14.88 8.31
C PHE A 613 -15.83 -14.82 9.69
N ILE A 614 -16.64 -15.83 10.01
CA ILE A 614 -17.23 -15.99 11.33
C ILE A 614 -17.00 -17.42 11.86
N ALA A 615 -16.50 -17.51 13.07
CA ALA A 615 -16.32 -18.76 13.81
C ALA A 615 -17.15 -18.67 15.10
N ILE A 616 -18.05 -19.64 15.34
CA ILE A 616 -18.93 -19.67 16.51
C ILE A 616 -18.76 -21.03 17.19
N ASP A 617 -18.43 -21.02 18.49
CA ASP A 617 -18.48 -22.19 19.33
C ASP A 617 -19.94 -22.61 19.60
N GLN A 618 -20.22 -23.90 19.60
CA GLN A 618 -21.56 -24.41 19.86
C GLN A 618 -21.89 -24.41 21.37
N VAL A 619 -20.90 -24.30 22.24
CA VAL A 619 -21.06 -24.38 23.70
C VAL A 619 -21.19 -22.99 24.31
N VAL A 620 -22.22 -22.77 25.11
CA VAL A 620 -22.37 -21.59 25.97
C VAL A 620 -21.38 -21.72 27.12
N ARG A 621 -20.45 -20.80 27.24
CA ARG A 621 -19.36 -20.84 28.24
C ARG A 621 -19.42 -19.70 29.24
N ASN A 622 -19.78 -18.51 28.79
CA ASN A 622 -19.89 -17.33 29.61
C ASN A 622 -21.37 -17.14 30.04
N LEU A 623 -21.65 -17.34 31.31
CA LEU A 623 -22.99 -17.20 31.87
C LEU A 623 -23.36 -15.73 32.15
N ALA A 624 -22.38 -14.81 32.12
CA ALA A 624 -22.56 -13.39 32.33
C ALA A 624 -21.83 -12.58 31.23
N PRO A 625 -22.23 -12.68 29.95
CA PRO A 625 -21.51 -12.08 28.83
C PRO A 625 -21.49 -10.53 28.86
N ALA A 626 -22.42 -9.91 29.59
CA ALA A 626 -22.46 -8.46 29.78
C ALA A 626 -21.27 -7.93 30.64
N ASP A 627 -20.72 -8.80 31.50
CA ASP A 627 -19.62 -8.42 32.43
C ASP A 627 -18.23 -8.62 31.81
N SER A 628 -18.15 -9.01 30.53
CA SER A 628 -16.88 -9.20 29.83
C SER A 628 -16.12 -7.87 29.71
N GLN A 629 -14.86 -7.86 30.11
CA GLN A 629 -13.98 -6.68 30.06
C GLN A 629 -13.30 -6.55 28.69
N ARG A 630 -13.04 -5.31 28.27
CA ARG A 630 -12.28 -4.99 27.06
C ARG A 630 -10.92 -4.41 27.47
N VAL A 631 -9.82 -5.02 27.07
CA VAL A 631 -8.44 -4.70 27.53
C VAL A 631 -7.52 -4.36 26.34
N GLN A 632 -6.52 -3.49 26.49
CA GLN A 632 -5.50 -3.14 25.47
C GLN A 632 -4.17 -3.85 25.75
N GLN A 633 -3.50 -4.36 24.72
CA GLN A 633 -2.24 -5.09 24.84
C GLN A 633 -1.03 -4.26 24.36
N PRO A 634 0.10 -4.20 25.13
CA PRO A 634 1.32 -3.50 24.71
C PRO A 634 2.10 -4.26 23.63
N GLN A 635 2.77 -3.52 22.74
CA GLN A 635 3.59 -4.02 21.63
C GLN A 635 5.07 -3.61 21.80
N PRO A 636 6.04 -4.40 21.30
CA PRO A 636 7.43 -3.97 21.26
C PRO A 636 7.61 -2.76 20.34
N LEU A 637 8.49 -1.84 20.72
CA LEU A 637 8.93 -0.75 19.86
C LEU A 637 9.75 -1.32 18.68
N PRO A 638 9.54 -0.80 17.46
CA PRO A 638 10.38 -1.15 16.32
C PRO A 638 11.86 -0.80 16.59
N GLN A 639 12.76 -1.62 16.07
CA GLN A 639 14.20 -1.38 16.16
C GLN A 639 14.58 0.01 15.63
N GLY A 640 15.31 0.80 16.43
CA GLY A 640 15.76 2.13 16.05
C GLY A 640 14.75 3.25 16.29
N VAL A 641 13.55 2.95 16.82
CA VAL A 641 12.56 3.94 17.23
C VAL A 641 12.73 4.24 18.72
N GLY A 642 13.02 5.49 19.07
CA GLY A 642 13.13 5.92 20.47
C GLY A 642 11.75 6.20 21.09
N GLU A 643 11.66 6.10 22.43
CA GLU A 643 10.42 6.43 23.19
C GLU A 643 9.90 7.84 22.91
N SER A 644 10.78 8.78 22.57
CA SER A 644 10.42 10.14 22.16
C SER A 644 9.57 10.20 20.88
N ALA A 645 9.59 9.14 20.06
CA ALA A 645 8.77 9.04 18.85
C ALA A 645 7.30 8.69 19.15
N LEU A 646 6.98 8.27 20.37
CA LEU A 646 5.62 7.94 20.80
C LEU A 646 4.77 9.17 21.12
N GLY A 647 5.35 10.36 21.13
CA GLY A 647 4.78 11.55 21.77
C GLY A 647 4.73 11.33 23.28
N GLU A 648 4.64 12.39 24.07
CA GLU A 648 4.32 12.25 25.49
C GLU A 648 2.95 11.57 25.60
N SER A 649 2.96 10.24 25.70
CA SER A 649 1.83 9.52 26.28
C SER A 649 1.74 10.04 27.69
N ALA A 650 0.83 10.99 27.91
CA ALA A 650 0.55 11.51 29.21
C ALA A 650 0.40 10.32 30.15
N THR A 651 1.41 10.08 30.97
CA THR A 651 1.19 9.45 32.25
C THR A 651 0.13 10.32 32.88
N VAL A 652 -1.12 9.89 32.83
CA VAL A 652 -2.19 10.50 33.58
C VAL A 652 -1.85 10.24 35.01
N ILE A 653 -1.04 11.16 35.59
CA ILE A 653 -0.98 11.33 37.02
C ILE A 653 -2.37 11.84 37.38
N ALA A 654 -3.18 10.96 37.96
CA ALA A 654 -4.49 11.32 38.45
C ALA A 654 -4.32 12.57 39.36
N GLY A 655 -4.79 13.71 38.88
CA GLY A 655 -4.75 14.97 39.64
C GLY A 655 -4.03 16.18 39.02
N ALA A 656 -3.41 16.03 37.84
CA ALA A 656 -2.90 17.21 37.11
C ALA A 656 -3.95 17.66 36.08
N GLU A 657 -4.63 18.76 36.35
CA GLU A 657 -5.37 19.52 35.33
C GLU A 657 -4.36 19.94 34.26
N VAL A 658 -4.49 19.35 33.06
CA VAL A 658 -3.74 19.80 31.91
C VAL A 658 -4.28 21.19 31.54
N PRO A 659 -3.48 22.27 31.57
CA PRO A 659 -3.98 23.54 31.10
C PRO A 659 -4.29 23.44 29.64
N SER A 660 -5.60 23.38 29.30
CA SER A 660 -6.08 23.56 27.96
C SER A 660 -5.59 24.90 27.45
N THR A 661 -4.87 24.96 26.35
CA THR A 661 -4.49 26.20 25.67
C THR A 661 -5.79 26.91 25.25
N PRO A 662 -6.09 28.09 25.84
CA PRO A 662 -7.33 28.81 25.51
C PRO A 662 -7.10 29.64 24.25
N GLU A 663 -7.23 29.02 23.09
CA GLU A 663 -7.14 29.76 21.81
C GLU A 663 -8.25 30.79 21.60
N PRO A 664 -9.50 30.61 22.05
CA PRO A 664 -10.52 31.67 21.92
C PRO A 664 -10.30 32.86 22.85
N GLU A 665 -9.74 32.65 24.02
CA GLU A 665 -9.54 33.72 25.02
C GLU A 665 -8.33 34.59 24.73
N THR A 666 -7.26 34.05 24.15
CA THR A 666 -6.09 34.84 23.71
C THR A 666 -6.41 35.79 22.55
N LEU A 667 -7.22 35.34 21.58
CA LEU A 667 -7.75 36.19 20.51
C LEU A 667 -8.68 37.27 21.07
N GLY A 668 -9.51 36.95 22.06
CA GLY A 668 -10.37 37.89 22.76
C GLY A 668 -9.56 38.94 23.53
N ALA A 669 -8.49 38.55 24.25
CA ALA A 669 -7.62 39.42 24.97
C ALA A 669 -6.82 40.37 24.04
N VAL A 670 -6.33 39.87 22.90
CA VAL A 670 -5.63 40.69 21.89
C VAL A 670 -6.59 41.70 21.25
N LEU A 671 -7.83 41.31 20.95
CA LEU A 671 -8.85 42.21 20.40
C LEU A 671 -9.26 43.27 21.45
N LEU A 672 -9.33 42.90 22.72
CA LEU A 672 -9.65 43.82 23.81
C LEU A 672 -8.54 44.86 24.01
N VAL A 673 -7.27 44.44 23.99
CA VAL A 673 -6.08 45.33 24.05
C VAL A 673 -6.05 46.28 22.83
N LEU A 674 -6.29 45.77 21.63
CA LEU A 674 -6.36 46.60 20.42
C LEU A 674 -7.51 47.61 20.47
N SER A 675 -8.66 47.21 21.01
CA SER A 675 -9.82 48.07 21.17
C SER A 675 -9.56 49.19 22.21
N VAL A 676 -8.91 48.88 23.34
CA VAL A 676 -8.49 49.87 24.36
C VAL A 676 -7.47 50.84 23.78
N LEU A 677 -6.48 50.35 23.03
CA LEU A 677 -5.50 51.21 22.36
C LEU A 677 -6.14 52.15 21.34
N ALA A 678 -7.12 51.68 20.58
CA ALA A 678 -7.89 52.49 19.64
C ALA A 678 -8.73 53.59 20.36
N MET A 679 -9.34 53.23 21.51
CA MET A 679 -10.06 54.21 22.33
C MET A 679 -9.12 55.28 22.95
N LEU A 680 -7.96 54.89 23.41
CA LEU A 680 -6.96 55.79 23.97
C LEU A 680 -6.41 56.74 22.86
N GLN A 681 -6.19 56.23 21.67
CA GLN A 681 -5.80 57.09 20.53
C GLN A 681 -6.91 58.05 20.13
N ARG A 682 -8.19 57.64 20.15
CA ARG A 682 -9.33 58.52 19.88
C ARG A 682 -9.46 59.59 20.98
N ARG A 683 -9.24 59.29 22.25
CA ARG A 683 -9.23 60.25 23.34
C ARG A 683 -8.06 61.25 23.20
N ALA A 684 -6.86 60.79 22.85
CA ALA A 684 -5.70 61.64 22.66
C ALA A 684 -5.88 62.60 21.46
N ARG A 685 -6.56 62.18 20.39
CA ARG A 685 -6.92 63.05 19.25
C ARG A 685 -8.01 64.09 19.63
N ARG A 686 -8.98 63.74 20.50
CA ARG A 686 -10.01 64.68 20.95
C ARG A 686 -9.46 65.72 21.97
N SER A 687 -8.45 65.39 22.74
CA SER A 687 -7.79 66.38 23.64
C SER A 687 -6.92 67.35 22.85
N ARG A 688 -6.30 66.95 21.72
CA ARG A 688 -5.52 67.83 20.85
C ARG A 688 -6.38 68.83 20.07
N ASN A 689 -7.62 68.47 19.73
CA ASN A 689 -8.54 69.39 18.98
C ASN A 689 -9.28 70.36 19.94
N ARG A 690 -9.13 70.30 21.25
CA ARG A 690 -9.72 71.29 22.20
C ARG A 690 -8.76 72.40 22.64
N SER A 691 -7.49 72.38 22.20
CA SER A 691 -6.49 73.38 22.50
C SER A 691 -6.22 74.38 21.35
N PHE A 692 -7.08 74.42 20.33
CA PHE A 692 -7.02 75.45 19.25
C PHE A 692 -8.42 76.01 19.01
N THR A 693 -8.85 76.94 19.82
CA THR A 693 -9.78 78.05 19.46
C THR A 693 -9.41 79.24 20.29
N PRO A 694 -9.33 80.48 19.68
CA PRO A 694 -8.75 81.65 20.25
C PRO A 694 -9.54 82.21 21.41
#